data_268b6a4177e57850c19c733fb9b92a19
#
_entry.id   268b6a4177e57850c19c733fb9b92a19
#
_cell.length_a   1.000
_cell.length_b   1.000
_cell.length_c   1.000
_cell.angle_alpha   90.00
_cell.angle_beta   90.00
_cell.angle_gamma   90.00
#
_symmetry.space_group_name_H-M   'P 1'
#
loop_
_entity.id
_entity.type
_entity.pdbx_description
1 polymer ?
#
loop_
_entity_poly.entity_id
_entity_poly.type
_entity_poly.pdbx_seq_one_letter_code
_entity_poly.pdbx_strand_id
1 'polypeptide(L)'
;MKLKKVVAAGLSVLLLQTLMEPSMQFVAFGMDESVAIDNDGISSDIMEADDENLNLDALPDDLRNRFSEELQNAVKLDESTYADLYNVVTINDDGTKSLIAFEEPIKYFDEDSNSVRFIENTIVPAAEDRAAYVNYGNDYSVSFPKNISDGVSLSVEDYSICMTPLNVSNSGEPQASSNEVVYNSIFDDSTDVHYSLENSGIKESIIVDEMTGCTCYDFILSVNGVIPETTSGTSISFLDEVSGDSVFTIQPTFIVDSYSGEYTDGENHITYNNYYTMEEQENGTYLLHMNLDEDFLNAETTVYPCVIDPSVWAVNFFSDSSSYVLQSGGSGYSGSQLSAGGFNGSGEHLSYIKATSVEKFRWIEPDRLKSANFNVKASSSGYSNSCTINCYDSTTNSDVSEVTYSELTSSLGALQSSTTFTTLGATYSFDVTELFRNWLKFELGEGGKDPAYGFILRGADNASTPGRYFSSTNSSNTYFYLVYEEGEEIDDGFYNIKNVSTGKYLRYNSGGRLSLSSYSSNSCKWQIILSKSEDGATTYGTYTLRPYSNLNVSMKGVTTGESVITSSTGNTFRIIRNEDDTFRIMPAGDSYAWVSNAIGISSNYATIQEYLNDDTMKWTFEPVVNKYFSEYSPDDYNVTSGDYPTQYRMNCYGYAFCNMLYYADYSKYTYYKQQPGEFASTSNKANRKINIISNNPTDKHGQYCI
;
A
#
# COMPACT_ATOMS: atom_id res chain seq x y z
N MET A 1 -2.94 16.09 12.12
CA MET A 1 -1.76 16.42 12.94
C MET A 1 -0.49 15.76 12.41
N LYS A 2 -0.56 14.55 11.81
CA LYS A 2 0.56 13.83 11.18
C LYS A 2 1.17 14.54 9.95
N LEU A 3 0.39 15.27 9.19
CA LEU A 3 0.88 15.99 7.97
C LEU A 3 1.85 17.14 8.22
N LYS A 4 1.91 17.68 9.45
CA LYS A 4 2.86 18.76 9.79
C LYS A 4 4.27 18.25 10.16
N LYS A 5 4.42 16.98 10.52
CA LYS A 5 5.69 16.42 10.98
C LYS A 5 6.61 15.96 9.82
N VAL A 6 6.05 15.40 8.74
CA VAL A 6 6.84 14.98 7.56
C VAL A 6 7.48 16.18 6.87
N VAL A 7 6.82 17.36 6.86
CA VAL A 7 7.41 18.60 6.34
C VAL A 7 8.54 19.10 7.23
N ALA A 8 8.52 18.82 8.53
CA ALA A 8 9.56 19.26 9.46
C ALA A 8 10.86 18.44 9.33
N ALA A 9 10.77 17.13 9.07
CA ALA A 9 11.95 16.28 8.87
C ALA A 9 12.69 16.62 7.56
N GLY A 10 11.96 16.87 6.46
CA GLY A 10 12.55 17.31 5.19
C GLY A 10 13.21 18.70 5.28
N LEU A 11 12.69 19.60 6.12
CA LEU A 11 13.29 20.92 6.33
C LEU A 11 14.54 20.87 7.23
N SER A 12 14.63 19.93 8.16
CA SER A 12 15.78 19.81 9.06
C SER A 12 17.04 19.32 8.33
N VAL A 13 16.89 18.43 7.36
CA VAL A 13 18.02 17.98 6.53
C VAL A 13 18.51 19.09 5.59
N LEU A 14 17.62 19.95 5.08
CA LEU A 14 17.99 21.06 4.21
C LEU A 14 18.65 22.22 4.98
N LEU A 15 18.32 22.42 6.26
CA LEU A 15 18.94 23.46 7.09
C LEU A 15 20.34 23.07 7.62
N LEU A 16 20.63 21.77 7.76
CA LEU A 16 21.98 21.31 8.15
C LEU A 16 23.02 21.46 7.02
N GLN A 17 22.60 21.44 5.76
CA GLN A 17 23.51 21.63 4.63
C GLN A 17 23.88 23.11 4.38
N THR A 18 23.19 24.06 4.98
CA THR A 18 23.46 25.51 4.78
C THR A 18 24.27 26.16 5.90
N LEU A 19 24.66 25.43 6.95
CA LEU A 19 25.38 25.99 8.11
C LEU A 19 26.81 25.45 8.32
N MET A 20 27.40 24.74 7.35
CA MET A 20 28.80 24.35 7.43
C MET A 20 29.67 25.32 6.61
N GLU A 21 30.43 26.12 7.31
CA GLU A 21 31.47 26.97 6.71
C GLU A 21 32.61 26.13 6.08
N PRO A 22 33.26 26.63 4.99
CA PRO A 22 34.23 25.87 4.22
C PRO A 22 35.63 25.98 4.87
N SER A 23 35.94 25.19 5.87
CA SER A 23 37.29 25.04 6.38
C SER A 23 37.56 23.68 7.03
N MET A 24 37.42 22.60 6.26
CA MET A 24 38.14 21.35 6.55
C MET A 24 38.77 20.85 5.24
N GLN A 25 40.10 21.00 5.21
CA GLN A 25 40.93 20.36 4.21
C GLN A 25 40.87 18.83 4.42
N PHE A 26 40.29 18.12 3.47
CA PHE A 26 40.45 16.68 3.40
C PHE A 26 41.86 16.37 2.93
N VAL A 27 42.64 15.72 3.76
CA VAL A 27 43.91 15.09 3.39
C VAL A 27 43.54 13.87 2.55
N ALA A 28 43.80 13.95 1.26
CA ALA A 28 43.73 12.81 0.37
C ALA A 28 44.88 11.86 0.70
N PHE A 29 44.58 10.67 1.20
CA PHE A 29 45.54 9.57 1.19
C PHE A 29 45.56 9.02 -0.25
N GLY A 30 46.69 9.25 -0.91
CA GLY A 30 47.00 8.64 -2.18
C GLY A 30 47.12 7.12 -2.02
N MET A 31 46.38 6.39 -2.82
CA MET A 31 46.74 5.03 -3.20
C MET A 31 47.18 5.08 -4.65
N ASP A 32 48.47 4.87 -4.80
CA ASP A 32 49.16 4.67 -6.06
C ASP A 32 49.02 3.20 -6.48
N GLU A 33 49.15 3.01 -7.80
CA GLU A 33 49.42 1.75 -8.50
C GLU A 33 48.26 0.94 -9.07
N SER A 34 48.17 1.15 -10.36
CA SER A 34 47.71 0.29 -11.44
C SER A 34 47.99 -1.22 -11.23
N VAL A 35 46.92 -1.98 -11.03
CA VAL A 35 46.92 -3.40 -11.39
C VAL A 35 46.13 -3.53 -12.69
N ALA A 36 46.85 -3.89 -13.76
CA ALA A 36 46.25 -4.32 -15.01
C ALA A 36 45.48 -5.62 -14.74
N ILE A 37 44.18 -5.58 -14.85
CA ILE A 37 43.33 -6.78 -14.87
C ILE A 37 43.16 -7.16 -16.34
N ASP A 38 43.69 -8.34 -16.66
CA ASP A 38 43.56 -9.01 -17.96
C ASP A 38 42.06 -9.20 -18.28
N ASN A 39 41.66 -8.66 -19.42
CA ASN A 39 40.36 -8.80 -20.01
C ASN A 39 40.24 -10.12 -20.78
N ASP A 40 40.20 -11.26 -20.08
CA ASP A 40 39.76 -12.50 -20.70
C ASP A 40 38.85 -13.26 -19.75
N GLY A 41 37.53 -13.24 -20.05
CA GLY A 41 36.57 -14.22 -19.56
C GLY A 41 35.56 -13.76 -18.50
N ILE A 42 35.02 -12.56 -18.63
CA ILE A 42 33.67 -12.32 -18.05
C ILE A 42 32.72 -12.35 -19.25
N SER A 43 32.06 -13.47 -19.40
CA SER A 43 30.85 -13.59 -20.21
C SER A 43 29.86 -12.51 -19.67
N SER A 44 29.60 -11.56 -20.53
CA SER A 44 28.51 -10.60 -20.31
C SER A 44 27.19 -11.33 -20.56
N ASP A 45 26.83 -12.21 -19.66
CA ASP A 45 25.45 -12.52 -19.38
C ASP A 45 24.92 -11.37 -18.46
N ILE A 46 24.86 -10.16 -19.05
CA ILE A 46 23.82 -9.25 -18.72
C ILE A 46 22.57 -10.04 -19.13
N MET A 47 21.88 -10.61 -18.16
CA MET A 47 20.50 -10.99 -18.34
C MET A 47 19.81 -9.72 -18.84
N GLU A 48 19.59 -9.65 -20.17
CA GLU A 48 18.47 -8.91 -20.69
C GLU A 48 17.31 -9.43 -19.83
N ALA A 49 16.74 -8.57 -19.00
CA ALA A 49 15.46 -8.84 -18.41
C ALA A 49 14.55 -9.01 -19.63
N ASP A 50 14.34 -10.26 -20.00
CA ASP A 50 13.25 -10.61 -20.88
C ASP A 50 12.01 -9.91 -20.29
N ASP A 51 11.16 -9.37 -21.15
CA ASP A 51 9.81 -8.89 -20.88
C ASP A 51 8.95 -10.07 -20.33
N GLU A 52 9.41 -10.74 -19.30
CA GLU A 52 8.67 -11.74 -18.57
C GLU A 52 7.68 -10.98 -17.69
N ASN A 53 6.45 -10.86 -18.25
CA ASN A 53 5.25 -10.54 -17.50
C ASN A 53 5.35 -11.14 -16.10
N LEU A 54 5.28 -10.32 -15.03
CA LEU A 54 5.25 -10.82 -13.65
C LEU A 54 4.12 -11.85 -13.56
N ASN A 55 4.50 -13.11 -13.58
CA ASN A 55 3.57 -14.22 -13.49
C ASN A 55 3.04 -14.28 -12.05
N LEU A 56 1.86 -14.85 -11.87
CA LEU A 56 1.29 -15.14 -10.54
C LEU A 56 2.23 -16.00 -9.66
N ASP A 57 3.21 -16.67 -10.26
CA ASP A 57 4.27 -17.41 -9.54
C ASP A 57 5.19 -16.50 -8.70
N ALA A 58 5.19 -15.19 -8.93
CA ALA A 58 5.87 -14.22 -8.08
C ALA A 58 5.18 -14.00 -6.73
N LEU A 59 3.89 -14.40 -6.59
CA LEU A 59 3.21 -14.43 -5.31
C LEU A 59 3.70 -15.61 -4.47
N PRO A 60 3.97 -15.43 -3.18
CA PRO A 60 4.21 -16.52 -2.23
C PRO A 60 3.09 -17.57 -2.27
N ASP A 61 3.45 -18.83 -2.07
CA ASP A 61 2.50 -19.97 -2.14
C ASP A 61 1.35 -19.83 -1.16
N ASP A 62 1.60 -19.29 0.03
CA ASP A 62 0.58 -19.06 1.06
C ASP A 62 -0.44 -18.00 0.59
N LEU A 63 -0.01 -16.89 -0.03
CA LEU A 63 -0.90 -15.88 -0.61
C LEU A 63 -1.69 -16.44 -1.79
N ARG A 64 -1.04 -17.19 -2.68
CA ARG A 64 -1.74 -17.84 -3.81
C ARG A 64 -2.81 -18.81 -3.34
N ASN A 65 -2.53 -19.59 -2.32
CA ASN A 65 -3.49 -20.54 -1.77
C ASN A 65 -4.62 -19.83 -1.02
N ARG A 66 -4.30 -18.81 -0.25
CA ARG A 66 -5.27 -18.02 0.53
C ARG A 66 -6.24 -17.26 -0.36
N PHE A 67 -5.76 -16.66 -1.44
CA PHE A 67 -6.53 -15.85 -2.38
C PHE A 67 -6.89 -16.59 -3.67
N SER A 68 -6.96 -17.92 -3.62
CA SER A 68 -7.24 -18.73 -4.82
C SER A 68 -8.58 -18.42 -5.48
N GLU A 69 -9.58 -17.95 -4.74
CA GLU A 69 -10.87 -17.53 -5.27
C GLU A 69 -10.77 -16.16 -5.94
N GLU A 70 -10.10 -15.18 -5.32
CA GLU A 70 -9.86 -13.83 -5.84
C GLU A 70 -8.95 -13.84 -7.08
N LEU A 71 -8.01 -14.78 -7.13
CA LEU A 71 -7.05 -14.94 -8.23
C LEU A 71 -7.56 -15.85 -9.35
N GLN A 72 -8.78 -16.40 -9.26
CA GLN A 72 -9.30 -17.37 -10.21
C GLN A 72 -9.26 -16.90 -11.68
N ASN A 73 -9.52 -15.61 -11.92
CA ASN A 73 -9.53 -15.00 -13.26
C ASN A 73 -8.24 -14.24 -13.58
N ALA A 74 -7.30 -14.18 -12.64
CA ALA A 74 -6.06 -13.44 -12.80
C ALA A 74 -5.12 -14.15 -13.80
N VAL A 75 -4.56 -13.39 -14.72
CA VAL A 75 -3.58 -13.87 -15.71
C VAL A 75 -2.16 -13.54 -15.28
N LYS A 76 -1.96 -12.33 -14.71
CA LYS A 76 -0.65 -11.86 -14.27
C LYS A 76 -0.80 -10.76 -13.22
N LEU A 77 0.30 -10.48 -12.50
CA LEU A 77 0.39 -9.31 -11.61
C LEU A 77 0.49 -8.03 -12.45
N ASP A 78 0.00 -6.93 -11.89
CA ASP A 78 0.22 -5.60 -12.46
C ASP A 78 1.55 -5.04 -11.93
N GLU A 79 2.57 -5.03 -12.78
CA GLU A 79 3.92 -4.57 -12.47
C GLU A 79 3.95 -3.12 -11.98
N SER A 80 3.04 -2.29 -12.50
CA SER A 80 2.99 -0.86 -12.17
C SER A 80 2.65 -0.56 -10.71
N THR A 81 2.08 -1.53 -10.00
CA THR A 81 1.65 -1.43 -8.60
C THR A 81 2.48 -2.29 -7.66
N TYR A 82 3.49 -3.00 -8.18
CA TYR A 82 4.26 -3.97 -7.40
C TYR A 82 5.02 -3.33 -6.22
N ALA A 83 5.46 -2.08 -6.37
CA ALA A 83 6.17 -1.34 -5.33
C ALA A 83 5.28 -0.87 -4.16
N ASP A 84 3.94 -0.99 -4.27
CA ASP A 84 3.03 -0.69 -3.17
C ASP A 84 3.12 -1.80 -2.12
N LEU A 85 3.37 -1.43 -0.86
CA LEU A 85 3.59 -2.39 0.24
C LEU A 85 2.30 -3.05 0.75
N TYR A 86 1.13 -2.47 0.44
CA TYR A 86 -0.16 -2.85 1.01
C TYR A 86 -1.10 -3.56 0.03
N ASN A 87 -0.74 -3.63 -1.24
CA ASN A 87 -1.68 -4.05 -2.28
C ASN A 87 -1.12 -5.13 -3.19
N VAL A 88 -2.01 -6.00 -3.67
CA VAL A 88 -1.79 -6.87 -4.83
C VAL A 88 -2.78 -6.49 -5.90
N VAL A 89 -2.30 -6.11 -7.09
CA VAL A 89 -3.14 -5.87 -8.26
C VAL A 89 -2.85 -6.91 -9.33
N THR A 90 -3.90 -7.47 -9.89
CA THR A 90 -3.81 -8.44 -11.00
C THR A 90 -4.58 -7.96 -12.22
N ILE A 91 -4.16 -8.43 -13.37
CA ILE A 91 -4.88 -8.26 -14.64
C ILE A 91 -5.64 -9.56 -14.91
N ASN A 92 -6.94 -9.46 -15.13
CA ASN A 92 -7.82 -10.59 -15.37
C ASN A 92 -7.90 -10.93 -16.86
N ASP A 93 -8.40 -12.12 -17.18
CA ASP A 93 -8.55 -12.65 -18.53
C ASP A 93 -9.54 -11.84 -19.40
N ASP A 94 -10.50 -11.16 -18.76
CA ASP A 94 -11.49 -10.29 -19.42
C ASP A 94 -11.00 -8.83 -19.59
N GLY A 95 -9.77 -8.54 -19.17
CA GLY A 95 -9.18 -7.20 -19.21
C GLY A 95 -9.53 -6.30 -18.03
N THR A 96 -10.34 -6.75 -17.09
CA THR A 96 -10.53 -6.06 -15.80
C THR A 96 -9.28 -6.21 -14.92
N LYS A 97 -9.19 -5.40 -13.88
CA LYS A 97 -8.18 -5.56 -12.84
C LYS A 97 -8.83 -5.94 -11.52
N SER A 98 -8.13 -6.76 -10.76
CA SER A 98 -8.49 -7.07 -9.38
C SER A 98 -7.46 -6.47 -8.43
N LEU A 99 -7.93 -5.87 -7.36
CA LEU A 99 -7.12 -5.29 -6.28
C LEU A 99 -7.47 -6.01 -4.98
N ILE A 100 -6.47 -6.59 -4.34
CA ILE A 100 -6.54 -7.07 -2.95
C ILE A 100 -5.80 -6.03 -2.11
N ALA A 101 -6.53 -5.31 -1.27
CA ALA A 101 -6.02 -4.19 -0.49
C ALA A 101 -6.09 -4.48 1.00
N PHE A 102 -4.96 -4.25 1.68
CA PHE A 102 -4.79 -4.48 3.11
C PHE A 102 -4.56 -3.16 3.83
N GLU A 103 -4.92 -3.10 5.10
CA GLU A 103 -4.56 -1.98 5.99
C GLU A 103 -3.18 -2.19 6.65
N GLU A 104 -2.69 -3.43 6.73
CA GLU A 104 -1.32 -3.74 7.13
C GLU A 104 -0.44 -4.05 5.91
N PRO A 105 0.89 -3.85 5.98
CA PRO A 105 1.78 -4.18 4.88
C PRO A 105 1.84 -5.70 4.65
N ILE A 106 1.88 -6.09 3.37
CA ILE A 106 2.11 -7.46 2.91
C ILE A 106 3.43 -7.60 2.16
N LYS A 107 4.13 -6.50 2.01
CA LYS A 107 5.47 -6.41 1.41
C LYS A 107 6.33 -5.47 2.24
N TYR A 108 7.63 -5.58 2.09
CA TYR A 108 8.62 -4.74 2.73
C TYR A 108 9.73 -4.37 1.73
N PHE A 109 10.50 -3.34 2.05
CA PHE A 109 11.67 -2.98 1.26
C PHE A 109 12.89 -3.71 1.81
N ASP A 110 13.44 -4.63 1.02
CA ASP A 110 14.65 -5.36 1.36
C ASP A 110 15.87 -4.53 0.96
N GLU A 111 16.59 -4.01 1.94
CA GLU A 111 17.78 -3.18 1.73
C GLU A 111 18.93 -3.94 1.06
N ASP A 112 19.07 -5.24 1.35
CA ASP A 112 20.16 -6.07 0.80
C ASP A 112 20.02 -6.27 -0.71
N SER A 113 18.79 -6.50 -1.19
CA SER A 113 18.49 -6.63 -2.61
C SER A 113 18.10 -5.31 -3.27
N ASN A 114 17.90 -4.24 -2.49
CA ASN A 114 17.40 -2.94 -2.92
C ASN A 114 16.10 -3.07 -3.74
N SER A 115 15.18 -3.91 -3.26
CA SER A 115 13.92 -4.21 -3.95
C SER A 115 12.78 -4.46 -2.97
N VAL A 116 11.54 -4.28 -3.44
CA VAL A 116 10.35 -4.63 -2.68
C VAL A 116 10.11 -6.14 -2.77
N ARG A 117 9.83 -6.78 -1.63
CA ARG A 117 9.55 -8.21 -1.50
C ARG A 117 8.27 -8.44 -0.72
N PHE A 118 7.62 -9.57 -0.96
CA PHE A 118 6.53 -10.02 -0.10
C PHE A 118 7.05 -10.46 1.27
N ILE A 119 6.26 -10.18 2.30
CA ILE A 119 6.51 -10.68 3.65
C ILE A 119 6.26 -12.20 3.64
N GLU A 120 7.23 -12.98 4.11
CA GLU A 120 7.16 -14.44 4.14
C GLU A 120 6.92 -14.99 5.55
N ASN A 121 7.24 -14.22 6.60
CA ASN A 121 7.11 -14.61 8.01
C ASN A 121 7.63 -16.02 8.32
N THR A 122 8.80 -16.35 7.76
CA THR A 122 9.38 -17.69 7.89
C THR A 122 10.33 -17.75 9.08
N ILE A 123 10.26 -18.84 9.85
CA ILE A 123 11.19 -19.11 10.94
C ILE A 123 12.32 -19.98 10.43
N VAL A 124 13.56 -19.53 10.67
CA VAL A 124 14.78 -20.20 10.26
C VAL A 124 15.71 -20.43 11.45
N PRO A 125 16.56 -21.50 11.43
CA PRO A 125 17.57 -21.70 12.47
C PRO A 125 18.53 -20.51 12.55
N ALA A 126 18.80 -20.03 13.77
CA ALA A 126 19.72 -18.94 14.00
C ALA A 126 21.18 -19.37 13.73
N ALA A 127 21.98 -18.44 13.19
CA ALA A 127 23.41 -18.64 13.04
C ALA A 127 24.21 -18.42 14.34
N GLU A 128 23.62 -17.73 15.32
CA GLU A 128 24.26 -17.38 16.58
C GLU A 128 23.99 -18.40 17.68
N ASP A 129 24.95 -18.53 18.63
CA ASP A 129 24.91 -19.57 19.67
C ASP A 129 23.77 -19.39 20.70
N ARG A 130 23.26 -18.19 20.92
CA ARG A 130 22.23 -17.92 21.94
C ARG A 130 20.81 -18.13 21.44
N ALA A 131 20.53 -17.77 20.21
CA ALA A 131 19.23 -18.00 19.57
C ALA A 131 19.12 -19.44 19.05
N ALA A 132 17.90 -19.98 19.07
CA ALA A 132 17.56 -21.21 18.36
C ALA A 132 17.05 -20.87 16.97
N TYR A 133 16.18 -19.88 16.90
CA TYR A 133 15.49 -19.47 15.66
C TYR A 133 15.42 -17.96 15.56
N VAL A 134 15.30 -17.48 14.31
CA VAL A 134 15.02 -16.09 13.95
C VAL A 134 13.98 -16.05 12.83
N ASN A 135 13.32 -14.91 12.66
CA ASN A 135 12.47 -14.73 11.49
C ASN A 135 13.27 -14.37 10.24
N TYR A 136 12.66 -14.61 9.08
CA TYR A 136 13.16 -14.23 7.78
C TYR A 136 11.99 -13.70 6.93
N GLY A 137 12.27 -12.74 6.05
CA GLY A 137 11.30 -12.22 5.08
C GLY A 137 10.35 -11.18 5.64
N ASN A 138 10.84 -10.31 6.54
CA ASN A 138 10.10 -9.16 7.07
C ASN A 138 11.09 -8.02 7.38
N ASP A 139 10.61 -6.81 7.62
CA ASP A 139 11.41 -5.63 7.99
C ASP A 139 11.62 -5.45 9.50
N TYR A 140 11.04 -6.33 10.33
CA TYR A 140 11.40 -6.46 11.74
C TYR A 140 12.19 -7.75 11.98
N SER A 141 12.90 -7.82 13.09
CA SER A 141 13.69 -8.98 13.48
C SER A 141 13.22 -9.55 14.81
N VAL A 142 13.02 -10.88 14.87
CA VAL A 142 12.72 -11.61 16.10
C VAL A 142 13.79 -12.65 16.35
N SER A 143 14.22 -12.75 17.61
CA SER A 143 15.14 -13.79 18.07
C SER A 143 14.47 -14.64 19.15
N PHE A 144 14.37 -15.93 18.88
CA PHE A 144 13.82 -16.94 19.80
C PHE A 144 14.99 -17.70 20.45
N PRO A 145 15.19 -17.57 21.77
CA PRO A 145 16.34 -18.17 22.44
C PRO A 145 16.22 -19.69 22.56
N LYS A 146 17.37 -20.38 22.75
CA LYS A 146 17.41 -21.81 23.09
C LYS A 146 16.80 -22.11 24.48
N ASN A 147 16.88 -21.11 25.34
CA ASN A 147 16.27 -21.14 26.67
C ASN A 147 15.38 -19.89 26.79
N ILE A 148 14.09 -20.09 27.02
CA ILE A 148 13.13 -18.99 27.10
C ILE A 148 13.48 -17.97 28.21
N SER A 149 14.22 -18.39 29.26
CA SER A 149 14.72 -17.48 30.30
C SER A 149 15.73 -16.45 29.81
N ASP A 150 16.24 -16.59 28.57
CA ASP A 150 17.08 -15.55 27.95
C ASP A 150 16.25 -14.45 27.26
N GLY A 151 14.93 -14.63 27.15
CA GLY A 151 13.95 -13.69 26.62
C GLY A 151 13.81 -13.71 25.09
N VAL A 152 12.58 -13.52 24.61
CA VAL A 152 12.26 -13.31 23.18
C VAL A 152 12.45 -11.84 22.85
N SER A 153 13.22 -11.55 21.81
CA SER A 153 13.59 -10.19 21.40
C SER A 153 12.92 -9.83 20.08
N LEU A 154 12.25 -8.68 20.04
CA LEU A 154 11.72 -8.06 18.84
C LEU A 154 12.49 -6.75 18.59
N SER A 155 12.95 -6.52 17.35
CA SER A 155 13.68 -5.32 16.95
C SER A 155 13.14 -4.74 15.65
N VAL A 156 13.07 -3.41 15.57
CA VAL A 156 12.72 -2.64 14.37
C VAL A 156 13.71 -1.50 14.28
N GLU A 157 14.45 -1.39 13.17
CA GLU A 157 15.53 -0.41 13.02
C GLU A 157 16.51 -0.46 14.22
N ASP A 158 16.70 0.65 14.91
CA ASP A 158 17.59 0.78 16.09
C ASP A 158 16.87 0.51 17.43
N TYR A 159 15.57 0.21 17.41
CA TYR A 159 14.74 -0.05 18.58
C TYR A 159 14.61 -1.52 18.89
N SER A 160 14.53 -1.87 20.17
CA SER A 160 14.24 -3.25 20.56
C SER A 160 13.50 -3.36 21.88
N ILE A 161 12.71 -4.45 21.99
CA ILE A 161 12.07 -4.90 23.21
C ILE A 161 12.37 -6.39 23.39
N CYS A 162 12.79 -6.79 24.59
CA CYS A 162 13.03 -8.18 24.95
C CYS A 162 12.16 -8.54 26.15
N MET A 163 11.32 -9.57 26.01
CA MET A 163 10.43 -10.09 27.05
C MET A 163 11.01 -11.38 27.60
N THR A 164 11.37 -11.38 28.87
CA THR A 164 11.94 -12.54 29.59
C THR A 164 10.95 -13.03 30.65
N PRO A 165 10.32 -14.20 30.49
CA PRO A 165 9.39 -14.70 31.49
C PRO A 165 10.11 -15.04 32.80
N LEU A 166 9.43 -14.76 33.91
CA LEU A 166 9.89 -15.13 35.25
C LEU A 166 9.19 -16.40 35.75
N ASN A 167 9.75 -16.99 36.80
CA ASN A 167 9.18 -18.15 37.47
C ASN A 167 8.98 -19.36 36.54
N VAL A 168 9.83 -19.48 35.52
CA VAL A 168 9.80 -20.62 34.62
C VAL A 168 10.23 -21.91 35.29
N SER A 169 9.45 -22.97 35.17
CA SER A 169 9.75 -24.29 35.76
C SER A 169 10.63 -25.15 34.83
N ASN A 170 10.60 -24.85 33.53
CA ASN A 170 11.34 -25.60 32.51
C ASN A 170 11.92 -24.60 31.48
N SER A 171 13.19 -24.80 31.11
CA SER A 171 13.84 -23.99 30.09
C SER A 171 13.38 -24.29 28.66
N GLY A 172 12.70 -25.41 28.45
CA GLY A 172 12.12 -25.90 27.20
C GLY A 172 13.02 -25.75 25.97
N GLU A 173 13.27 -26.80 25.24
CA GLU A 173 13.92 -26.67 23.93
C GLU A 173 12.83 -26.25 22.94
N PRO A 174 12.97 -25.08 22.21
CA PRO A 174 11.93 -24.58 21.33
C PRO A 174 11.74 -25.52 20.13
N GLN A 175 10.49 -25.66 19.71
CA GLN A 175 10.11 -26.35 18.48
C GLN A 175 9.57 -25.33 17.49
N ALA A 176 10.10 -25.32 16.26
CA ALA A 176 9.65 -24.42 15.23
C ALA A 176 8.88 -25.15 14.13
N SER A 177 7.84 -24.50 13.63
CA SER A 177 7.17 -24.79 12.36
C SER A 177 7.47 -23.67 11.36
N SER A 178 6.66 -23.51 10.29
CA SER A 178 6.92 -22.50 9.26
C SER A 178 6.93 -21.06 9.81
N ASN A 179 5.97 -20.71 10.68
CA ASN A 179 5.81 -19.34 11.22
C ASN A 179 5.54 -19.33 12.74
N GLU A 180 5.73 -20.43 13.43
CA GLU A 180 5.46 -20.56 14.86
C GLU A 180 6.62 -21.21 15.60
N VAL A 181 6.92 -20.71 16.81
CA VAL A 181 7.85 -21.32 17.77
C VAL A 181 7.10 -21.63 19.04
N VAL A 182 7.23 -22.87 19.51
CA VAL A 182 6.56 -23.39 20.72
C VAL A 182 7.57 -23.74 21.78
N TYR A 183 7.33 -23.27 23.00
CA TYR A 183 8.02 -23.67 24.21
C TYR A 183 7.03 -24.38 25.11
N ASN A 184 7.26 -25.70 25.33
CA ASN A 184 6.31 -26.52 26.09
C ASN A 184 6.61 -26.50 27.59
N SER A 185 5.56 -26.52 28.41
CA SER A 185 5.59 -26.69 29.88
C SER A 185 6.48 -25.64 30.57
N ILE A 186 6.29 -24.37 30.22
CA ILE A 186 7.22 -23.29 30.63
C ILE A 186 6.98 -22.85 32.08
N PHE A 187 5.77 -22.52 32.47
CA PHE A 187 5.45 -22.05 33.81
C PHE A 187 5.14 -23.24 34.76
N ASP A 188 4.53 -24.28 34.20
CA ASP A 188 4.22 -25.55 34.86
C ASP A 188 4.03 -26.63 33.77
N ASP A 189 3.67 -27.87 34.19
CA ASP A 189 3.50 -29.02 33.28
C ASP A 189 2.30 -28.86 32.31
N SER A 190 1.42 -27.87 32.53
CA SER A 190 0.16 -27.66 31.80
C SER A 190 0.12 -26.32 31.05
N THR A 191 1.24 -25.58 30.97
CA THR A 191 1.26 -24.24 30.37
C THR A 191 2.34 -24.15 29.32
N ASP A 192 1.92 -24.04 28.06
CA ASP A 192 2.76 -23.85 26.89
C ASP A 192 2.78 -22.37 26.46
N VAL A 193 3.88 -21.92 25.82
CA VAL A 193 4.00 -20.60 25.23
C VAL A 193 4.29 -20.72 23.74
N HIS A 194 3.41 -20.18 22.93
CA HIS A 194 3.47 -20.17 21.48
C HIS A 194 3.73 -18.77 20.97
N TYR A 195 4.65 -18.63 20.04
CA TYR A 195 4.94 -17.38 19.32
C TYR A 195 4.69 -17.58 17.84
N SER A 196 3.77 -16.83 17.27
CA SER A 196 3.52 -16.80 15.83
C SER A 196 4.00 -15.48 15.23
N LEU A 197 4.63 -15.54 14.04
CA LEU A 197 4.99 -14.36 13.28
C LEU A 197 3.75 -13.81 12.58
N GLU A 198 3.52 -12.50 12.75
CA GLU A 198 2.51 -11.71 12.02
C GLU A 198 3.24 -10.67 11.14
N ASN A 199 2.55 -10.04 10.21
CA ASN A 199 3.19 -9.06 9.34
C ASN A 199 3.77 -7.86 10.11
N SER A 200 3.14 -7.50 11.22
CA SER A 200 3.45 -6.30 12.00
C SER A 200 4.07 -6.59 13.37
N GLY A 201 4.45 -7.83 13.66
CA GLY A 201 5.04 -8.19 14.95
C GLY A 201 4.91 -9.66 15.30
N ILE A 202 4.84 -9.96 16.59
CA ILE A 202 4.70 -11.30 17.11
C ILE A 202 3.41 -11.44 17.91
N LYS A 203 2.71 -12.52 17.66
CA LYS A 203 1.60 -12.97 18.49
C LYS A 203 2.12 -13.97 19.50
N GLU A 204 2.04 -13.62 20.78
CA GLU A 204 2.27 -14.55 21.88
C GLU A 204 0.94 -15.18 22.30
N SER A 205 0.91 -16.47 22.57
CA SER A 205 -0.24 -17.18 23.13
C SER A 205 0.24 -18.07 24.26
N ILE A 206 -0.28 -17.83 25.46
CA ILE A 206 -0.05 -18.71 26.59
C ILE A 206 -1.24 -19.68 26.64
N ILE A 207 -0.97 -20.96 26.43
CA ILE A 207 -1.98 -22.00 26.39
C ILE A 207 -1.94 -22.76 27.73
N VAL A 208 -3.07 -22.74 28.44
CA VAL A 208 -3.23 -23.37 29.75
C VAL A 208 -4.16 -24.54 29.58
N ASP A 209 -3.64 -25.78 29.73
CA ASP A 209 -4.39 -27.03 29.48
C ASP A 209 -5.37 -27.38 30.59
N GLU A 210 -5.10 -26.93 31.81
CA GLU A 210 -5.96 -27.20 32.97
C GLU A 210 -5.85 -26.05 33.99
N MET A 211 -6.78 -26.02 34.94
CA MET A 211 -6.76 -25.00 36.00
C MET A 211 -5.51 -25.12 36.86
N THR A 212 -4.58 -24.18 36.74
CA THR A 212 -3.33 -24.15 37.50
C THR A 212 -3.41 -23.30 38.77
N GLY A 213 -4.42 -22.39 38.83
CA GLY A 213 -4.55 -21.36 39.87
C GLY A 213 -3.59 -20.18 39.66
N CYS A 214 -2.88 -20.12 38.52
CA CYS A 214 -2.07 -18.98 38.14
C CYS A 214 -2.97 -17.87 37.56
N THR A 215 -2.91 -16.70 38.18
CA THR A 215 -3.69 -15.50 37.77
C THR A 215 -2.81 -14.33 37.43
N CYS A 216 -1.49 -14.51 37.36
CA CYS A 216 -0.53 -13.49 36.97
C CYS A 216 0.72 -14.15 36.37
N TYR A 217 1.14 -13.68 35.20
CA TYR A 217 2.43 -13.98 34.61
C TYR A 217 3.33 -12.77 34.67
N ASP A 218 4.59 -12.98 35.09
CA ASP A 218 5.59 -11.93 35.28
C ASP A 218 6.67 -12.01 34.21
N PHE A 219 7.07 -10.83 33.71
CA PHE A 219 8.15 -10.71 32.71
C PHE A 219 9.11 -9.61 33.09
N ILE A 220 10.39 -9.78 32.78
CA ILE A 220 11.34 -8.68 32.71
C ILE A 220 11.35 -8.15 31.27
N LEU A 221 11.08 -6.86 31.10
CA LEU A 221 11.23 -6.16 29.85
C LEU A 221 12.56 -5.41 29.83
N SER A 222 13.37 -5.68 28.82
CA SER A 222 14.55 -4.87 28.47
C SER A 222 14.25 -4.14 27.17
N VAL A 223 14.38 -2.83 27.19
CA VAL A 223 14.07 -1.97 26.04
C VAL A 223 15.29 -1.16 25.62
N ASN A 224 15.37 -0.82 24.33
CA ASN A 224 16.42 0.03 23.80
C ASN A 224 15.80 1.09 22.86
N GLY A 225 16.12 2.36 23.09
CA GLY A 225 15.66 3.50 22.28
C GLY A 225 14.21 3.91 22.53
N VAL A 226 13.49 3.23 23.42
CA VAL A 226 12.08 3.50 23.73
C VAL A 226 11.81 3.55 25.22
N ILE A 227 10.75 4.28 25.60
CA ILE A 227 10.24 4.37 26.97
C ILE A 227 8.74 4.04 26.99
N PRO A 228 8.21 3.44 28.07
CA PRO A 228 6.77 3.20 28.17
C PRO A 228 6.00 4.51 28.34
N GLU A 229 4.86 4.63 27.65
CA GLU A 229 3.94 5.76 27.80
C GLU A 229 3.24 5.73 29.16
N THR A 230 2.88 4.56 29.60
CA THR A 230 2.20 4.32 30.88
C THR A 230 2.79 3.08 31.57
N THR A 231 2.59 2.99 32.89
CA THR A 231 3.02 1.83 33.69
C THR A 231 1.87 0.94 34.12
N SER A 232 0.66 1.20 33.64
CA SER A 232 -0.51 0.34 33.88
C SER A 232 -1.59 0.61 32.85
N GLY A 233 -2.33 -0.42 32.46
CA GLY A 233 -3.44 -0.34 31.51
C GLY A 233 -3.80 -1.70 30.94
N THR A 234 -4.74 -1.70 30.01
CA THR A 234 -5.07 -2.89 29.22
C THR A 234 -4.05 -3.11 28.08
N SER A 235 -3.37 -2.05 27.66
CA SER A 235 -2.26 -2.07 26.69
C SER A 235 -1.14 -1.16 27.16
N ILE A 236 0.09 -1.36 26.66
CA ILE A 236 1.25 -0.52 26.97
C ILE A 236 1.96 -0.16 25.66
N SER A 237 2.02 1.14 25.35
CA SER A 237 2.79 1.66 24.23
C SER A 237 4.18 2.06 24.68
N PHE A 238 5.18 1.80 23.83
CA PHE A 238 6.58 2.22 24.01
C PHE A 238 6.90 3.27 22.95
N LEU A 239 7.28 4.44 23.42
CA LEU A 239 7.51 5.62 22.60
C LEU A 239 9.02 5.81 22.36
N ASP A 240 9.38 6.26 21.17
CA ASP A 240 10.72 6.78 20.91
C ASP A 240 11.06 7.90 21.89
N GLU A 241 12.22 7.83 22.52
CA GLU A 241 12.65 8.78 23.57
C GLU A 241 12.80 10.23 23.07
N VAL A 242 12.99 10.43 21.76
CA VAL A 242 13.28 11.73 21.16
C VAL A 242 12.05 12.31 20.46
N SER A 243 11.40 11.55 19.60
CA SER A 243 10.22 11.99 18.83
C SER A 243 8.92 11.90 19.61
N GLY A 244 8.84 10.96 20.57
CA GLY A 244 7.62 10.61 21.29
C GLY A 244 6.61 9.84 20.42
N ASP A 245 7.05 9.33 19.27
CA ASP A 245 6.20 8.48 18.43
C ASP A 245 6.21 7.04 18.97
N SER A 246 5.08 6.33 18.87
CA SER A 246 4.97 4.96 19.33
C SER A 246 5.75 4.01 18.39
N VAL A 247 6.56 3.12 18.97
CA VAL A 247 7.38 2.13 18.25
C VAL A 247 6.86 0.73 18.47
N PHE A 248 6.58 0.33 19.73
CA PHE A 248 6.01 -0.95 20.08
C PHE A 248 4.75 -0.78 20.91
N THR A 249 3.84 -1.74 20.81
CA THR A 249 2.67 -1.81 21.69
C THR A 249 2.42 -3.25 22.13
N ILE A 250 2.35 -3.48 23.43
CA ILE A 250 1.77 -4.68 24.00
C ILE A 250 0.25 -4.50 23.97
N GLN A 251 -0.43 -5.38 23.25
CA GLN A 251 -1.87 -5.29 22.97
C GLN A 251 -2.71 -5.68 24.19
N PRO A 252 -4.00 -5.27 24.23
CA PRO A 252 -4.93 -5.75 25.25
C PRO A 252 -5.02 -7.27 25.25
N THR A 253 -4.77 -7.88 26.39
CA THR A 253 -4.88 -9.32 26.58
C THR A 253 -6.34 -9.75 26.74
N PHE A 254 -6.74 -10.81 26.07
CA PHE A 254 -8.00 -11.50 26.33
C PHE A 254 -7.73 -12.97 26.67
N ILE A 255 -8.69 -13.60 27.33
CA ILE A 255 -8.68 -15.05 27.58
C ILE A 255 -9.90 -15.65 26.90
N VAL A 256 -9.68 -16.67 26.08
CA VAL A 256 -10.74 -17.46 25.47
C VAL A 256 -10.57 -18.92 25.86
N ASP A 257 -11.65 -19.57 26.26
CA ASP A 257 -11.69 -21.00 26.52
C ASP A 257 -11.93 -21.82 25.23
N SER A 258 -11.86 -23.14 25.31
CA SER A 258 -12.02 -24.03 24.16
C SER A 258 -13.48 -24.43 23.89
N TYR A 259 -14.46 -23.73 24.48
CA TYR A 259 -15.87 -23.99 24.23
C TYR A 259 -16.22 -23.78 22.74
N SER A 260 -16.87 -24.78 22.17
CA SER A 260 -17.33 -24.75 20.76
C SER A 260 -18.81 -25.14 20.61
N GLY A 261 -19.57 -24.98 21.70
CA GLY A 261 -20.99 -25.33 21.77
C GLY A 261 -21.91 -24.24 21.20
N GLU A 262 -23.20 -24.37 21.49
CA GLU A 262 -24.22 -23.44 21.04
C GLU A 262 -24.30 -22.20 21.94
N TYR A 263 -24.67 -21.06 21.35
CA TYR A 263 -24.85 -19.77 22.04
C TYR A 263 -25.85 -19.79 23.22
N THR A 264 -26.66 -20.83 23.32
CA THR A 264 -27.73 -20.94 24.31
C THR A 264 -27.29 -21.46 25.69
N ASP A 265 -26.01 -21.72 25.89
CA ASP A 265 -25.51 -22.26 27.18
C ASP A 265 -25.65 -21.25 28.33
N GLY A 266 -25.60 -19.94 28.05
CA GLY A 266 -25.77 -18.88 29.03
C GLY A 266 -24.50 -18.49 29.78
N GLU A 267 -23.37 -19.16 29.51
CA GLU A 267 -22.08 -18.93 30.17
C GLU A 267 -21.15 -18.06 29.33
N ASN A 268 -20.17 -17.47 29.98
CA ASN A 268 -19.19 -16.59 29.34
C ASN A 268 -17.93 -17.39 28.97
N HIS A 269 -17.53 -17.39 27.69
CA HIS A 269 -16.40 -18.15 27.15
C HIS A 269 -15.23 -17.28 26.69
N ILE A 270 -15.26 -15.98 26.99
CA ILE A 270 -14.18 -15.04 26.76
C ILE A 270 -14.20 -13.93 27.81
N THR A 271 -13.04 -13.47 28.23
CA THR A 271 -12.92 -12.32 29.13
C THR A 271 -11.89 -11.32 28.62
N TYR A 272 -12.15 -10.03 28.85
CA TYR A 272 -11.25 -8.90 28.59
C TYR A 272 -10.85 -8.20 29.90
N ASN A 273 -11.20 -8.76 31.07
CA ASN A 273 -10.89 -8.17 32.37
C ASN A 273 -9.44 -8.43 32.80
N ASN A 274 -8.52 -8.34 31.84
CA ASN A 274 -7.09 -8.49 32.06
C ASN A 274 -6.43 -7.12 31.98
N TYR A 275 -5.33 -6.93 32.69
CA TYR A 275 -4.58 -5.67 32.68
C TYR A 275 -3.13 -5.87 33.02
N TYR A 276 -2.31 -4.93 32.58
CA TYR A 276 -0.88 -4.87 32.88
C TYR A 276 -0.60 -3.88 34.00
N THR A 277 0.39 -4.21 34.83
CA THR A 277 1.09 -3.23 35.70
C THR A 277 2.60 -3.41 35.52
N MET A 278 3.34 -2.34 35.60
CA MET A 278 4.77 -2.35 35.30
C MET A 278 5.54 -1.51 36.30
N GLU A 279 6.68 -2.01 36.76
CA GLU A 279 7.55 -1.34 37.71
C GLU A 279 8.97 -1.20 37.12
N GLU A 280 9.50 0.03 37.08
CA GLU A 280 10.88 0.29 36.66
C GLU A 280 11.85 -0.27 37.70
N GLN A 281 12.88 -0.97 37.24
CA GLN A 281 13.90 -1.59 38.05
C GLN A 281 15.18 -0.71 38.08
N GLU A 282 16.01 -0.85 39.13
CA GLU A 282 17.23 -0.08 39.29
C GLU A 282 18.25 -0.19 38.13
N ASN A 283 18.17 -1.27 37.35
CA ASN A 283 19.03 -1.53 36.18
C ASN A 283 18.50 -0.96 34.88
N GLY A 284 17.36 -0.23 34.88
CA GLY A 284 16.74 0.35 33.71
C GLY A 284 15.88 -0.67 32.92
N THR A 285 15.60 -1.85 33.48
CA THR A 285 14.58 -2.76 32.95
C THR A 285 13.25 -2.53 33.65
N TYR A 286 12.18 -3.18 33.17
CA TYR A 286 10.85 -3.09 33.78
C TYR A 286 10.37 -4.48 34.18
N LEU A 287 9.77 -4.60 35.37
CA LEU A 287 9.01 -5.78 35.77
C LEU A 287 7.56 -5.59 35.33
N LEU A 288 7.12 -6.37 34.36
CA LEU A 288 5.76 -6.40 33.84
C LEU A 288 4.98 -7.52 34.53
N HIS A 289 3.81 -7.17 35.06
CA HIS A 289 2.83 -8.10 35.59
C HIS A 289 1.63 -8.14 34.63
N MET A 290 1.32 -9.28 34.04
CA MET A 290 0.11 -9.54 33.31
C MET A 290 -0.92 -10.15 34.25
N ASN A 291 -1.87 -9.34 34.71
CA ASN A 291 -2.92 -9.74 35.64
C ASN A 291 -4.13 -10.28 34.87
N LEU A 292 -4.57 -11.47 35.21
CA LEU A 292 -5.61 -12.20 34.53
C LEU A 292 -6.91 -12.20 35.32
N ASP A 293 -8.03 -12.37 34.63
CA ASP A 293 -9.37 -12.51 35.25
C ASP A 293 -9.47 -13.85 36.04
N GLU A 294 -9.28 -13.74 37.35
CA GLU A 294 -9.34 -14.90 38.27
C GLU A 294 -10.72 -15.55 38.28
N ASP A 295 -11.78 -14.73 38.22
CA ASP A 295 -13.16 -15.22 38.25
C ASP A 295 -13.46 -16.07 37.01
N PHE A 296 -12.99 -15.67 35.85
CA PHE A 296 -13.14 -16.42 34.61
C PHE A 296 -12.34 -17.75 34.66
N LEU A 297 -11.05 -17.69 35.01
CA LEU A 297 -10.19 -18.86 35.02
C LEU A 297 -10.64 -19.95 36.06
N ASN A 298 -11.22 -19.53 37.18
CA ASN A 298 -11.70 -20.41 38.23
C ASN A 298 -13.17 -20.82 38.11
N ALA A 299 -13.90 -20.34 37.08
CA ALA A 299 -15.31 -20.70 36.91
C ALA A 299 -15.45 -22.20 36.54
N GLU A 300 -16.45 -22.86 37.14
CA GLU A 300 -16.76 -24.28 36.83
C GLU A 300 -17.19 -24.47 35.35
N THR A 301 -17.56 -23.38 34.68
CA THR A 301 -18.05 -23.36 33.30
C THR A 301 -16.94 -23.11 32.26
N THR A 302 -15.75 -22.72 32.72
CA THR A 302 -14.59 -22.51 31.83
C THR A 302 -14.11 -23.85 31.28
N VAL A 303 -13.97 -23.93 29.98
CA VAL A 303 -13.58 -25.15 29.25
C VAL A 303 -12.12 -25.04 28.81
N TYR A 304 -11.26 -25.79 29.50
CA TYR A 304 -9.84 -25.84 29.13
C TYR A 304 -9.57 -26.71 27.88
N PRO A 305 -8.49 -26.45 27.08
CA PRO A 305 -7.49 -25.39 27.31
C PRO A 305 -8.03 -23.97 27.15
N CYS A 306 -7.44 -23.05 27.91
CA CYS A 306 -7.64 -21.63 27.74
C CYS A 306 -6.46 -21.04 26.98
N VAL A 307 -6.72 -20.07 26.07
CA VAL A 307 -5.72 -19.30 25.35
C VAL A 307 -5.72 -17.87 25.89
N ILE A 308 -4.56 -17.41 26.34
CA ILE A 308 -4.27 -16.06 26.80
C ILE A 308 -3.42 -15.41 25.72
N ASP A 309 -3.83 -14.24 25.18
CA ASP A 309 -3.20 -13.58 24.03
C ASP A 309 -2.62 -12.20 24.41
N PRO A 310 -1.31 -12.11 24.75
CA PRO A 310 -0.63 -10.86 25.04
C PRO A 310 0.25 -10.37 23.88
N SER A 311 -0.25 -10.31 22.65
CA SER A 311 0.52 -9.98 21.44
C SER A 311 1.35 -8.70 21.54
N VAL A 312 2.54 -8.68 20.93
CA VAL A 312 3.44 -7.52 20.84
C VAL A 312 3.61 -7.09 19.39
N TRP A 313 3.33 -5.83 19.11
CA TRP A 313 3.31 -5.29 17.77
C TRP A 313 4.30 -4.15 17.59
N ALA A 314 4.94 -4.10 16.44
CA ALA A 314 5.72 -2.96 15.98
C ALA A 314 4.78 -1.93 15.36
N VAL A 315 4.67 -0.76 15.96
CA VAL A 315 3.59 0.21 15.70
C VAL A 315 3.67 0.92 14.35
N ASN A 316 4.80 0.89 13.66
CA ASN A 316 4.90 1.49 12.31
C ASN A 316 3.90 0.89 11.30
N PHE A 317 3.25 -0.23 11.65
CA PHE A 317 2.33 -0.98 10.82
C PHE A 317 0.92 -1.07 11.42
N PHE A 318 0.68 -0.46 12.59
CA PHE A 318 -0.61 -0.54 13.26
C PHE A 318 -1.58 0.48 12.64
N SER A 319 -2.70 -0.02 12.13
CA SER A 319 -3.79 0.81 11.64
C SER A 319 -4.90 0.92 12.69
N ASP A 320 -5.13 2.12 13.21
CA ASP A 320 -6.28 2.44 14.06
C ASP A 320 -7.58 2.56 13.22
N SER A 321 -7.79 1.63 12.28
CA SER A 321 -8.91 1.70 11.35
C SER A 321 -10.11 0.86 11.78
N SER A 322 -10.00 0.04 12.82
CA SER A 322 -11.11 -0.78 13.31
C SER A 322 -11.12 -1.02 14.81
N SER A 323 -12.30 -1.14 15.36
CA SER A 323 -12.54 -1.55 16.74
C SER A 323 -13.91 -2.23 16.88
N TYR A 324 -14.17 -2.81 18.05
CA TYR A 324 -15.52 -3.23 18.42
C TYR A 324 -15.89 -2.69 19.78
N VAL A 325 -17.18 -2.61 20.05
CA VAL A 325 -17.77 -2.11 21.31
C VAL A 325 -18.72 -3.12 21.91
N LEU A 326 -18.84 -3.11 23.24
CA LEU A 326 -19.68 -4.02 24.02
C LEU A 326 -20.89 -3.30 24.57
N GLN A 327 -22.04 -3.96 24.57
CA GLN A 327 -23.25 -3.44 25.23
C GLN A 327 -23.05 -3.26 26.74
N SER A 328 -22.23 -4.11 27.37
CA SER A 328 -21.90 -4.02 28.80
C SER A 328 -21.11 -2.77 29.18
N GLY A 329 -20.56 -2.05 28.22
CA GLY A 329 -19.84 -0.79 28.40
C GLY A 329 -18.40 -0.83 27.92
N GLY A 330 -17.72 0.31 28.01
CA GLY A 330 -16.37 0.55 27.50
C GLY A 330 -16.37 1.35 26.22
N SER A 331 -15.21 1.87 25.84
CA SER A 331 -14.92 2.47 24.52
C SER A 331 -14.40 1.41 23.55
N GLY A 332 -14.07 1.80 22.34
CA GLY A 332 -13.63 0.88 21.30
C GLY A 332 -12.45 0.01 21.72
N TYR A 333 -12.60 -1.28 21.56
CA TYR A 333 -11.52 -2.26 21.71
C TYR A 333 -10.87 -2.46 20.35
N SER A 334 -9.62 -2.07 20.22
CA SER A 334 -8.79 -2.32 19.04
C SER A 334 -7.82 -3.47 19.30
N GLY A 335 -7.42 -4.18 18.26
CA GLY A 335 -6.49 -5.30 18.36
C GLY A 335 -6.56 -6.19 17.13
N SER A 336 -6.10 -7.44 17.25
CA SER A 336 -6.07 -8.41 16.15
C SER A 336 -7.45 -9.01 15.81
N GLN A 337 -8.48 -8.73 16.63
CA GLN A 337 -9.79 -9.37 16.52
C GLN A 337 -10.93 -8.35 16.58
N LEU A 338 -11.96 -8.60 15.79
CA LEU A 338 -13.25 -7.90 15.83
C LEU A 338 -14.36 -8.87 16.25
N SER A 339 -15.53 -8.34 16.63
CA SER A 339 -16.69 -9.14 16.99
C SER A 339 -18.01 -8.46 16.72
N ALA A 340 -19.02 -9.23 16.34
CA ALA A 340 -20.38 -8.75 16.15
C ALA A 340 -21.42 -9.80 16.57
N GLY A 341 -22.58 -9.35 17.04
CA GLY A 341 -23.67 -10.21 17.55
C GLY A 341 -23.70 -10.30 19.07
N GLY A 342 -24.49 -11.20 19.61
CA GLY A 342 -24.69 -11.38 21.04
C GLY A 342 -23.68 -12.34 21.65
N PHE A 343 -23.13 -11.96 22.79
CA PHE A 343 -22.24 -12.76 23.59
C PHE A 343 -22.75 -12.84 25.02
N ASN A 344 -22.71 -14.03 25.61
CA ASN A 344 -23.10 -14.21 26.99
C ASN A 344 -22.16 -13.40 27.90
N GLY A 345 -22.72 -12.79 28.93
CA GLY A 345 -21.95 -11.96 29.87
C GLY A 345 -21.71 -10.51 29.41
N SER A 346 -21.41 -10.25 28.14
CA SER A 346 -21.08 -8.92 27.61
C SER A 346 -22.19 -8.27 26.77
N GLY A 347 -23.20 -9.02 26.35
CA GLY A 347 -24.33 -8.52 25.57
C GLY A 347 -24.03 -8.44 24.08
N GLU A 348 -24.60 -7.45 23.39
CA GLU A 348 -24.36 -7.23 21.97
C GLU A 348 -22.99 -6.58 21.72
N HIS A 349 -22.27 -7.08 20.71
CA HIS A 349 -21.06 -6.47 20.20
C HIS A 349 -21.33 -5.87 18.81
N LEU A 350 -20.73 -4.73 18.52
CA LEU A 350 -20.71 -4.07 17.21
C LEU A 350 -19.26 -3.80 16.83
N SER A 351 -18.90 -4.10 15.59
CA SER A 351 -17.61 -3.70 15.06
C SER A 351 -17.74 -2.45 14.20
N TYR A 352 -16.78 -1.55 14.31
CA TYR A 352 -16.69 -0.32 13.55
C TYR A 352 -15.40 -0.31 12.76
N ILE A 353 -15.49 -0.09 11.45
CA ILE A 353 -14.37 -0.12 10.52
C ILE A 353 -14.36 1.18 9.73
N LYS A 354 -13.22 1.87 9.72
CA LYS A 354 -12.93 3.02 8.85
C LYS A 354 -12.15 2.57 7.63
N ALA A 355 -12.42 3.16 6.49
CA ALA A 355 -11.76 2.86 5.23
C ALA A 355 -10.77 3.99 4.87
N THR A 356 -9.81 4.26 5.76
CA THR A 356 -8.87 5.38 5.62
C THR A 356 -7.89 5.21 4.45
N SER A 357 -7.69 3.99 3.98
CA SER A 357 -6.83 3.69 2.84
C SER A 357 -7.45 4.00 1.48
N VAL A 358 -8.75 4.30 1.40
CA VAL A 358 -9.45 4.57 0.12
C VAL A 358 -8.82 5.72 -0.66
N GLU A 359 -8.25 6.71 0.02
CA GLU A 359 -7.51 7.77 -0.63
C GLU A 359 -6.39 7.26 -1.55
N LYS A 360 -5.82 6.08 -1.25
CA LYS A 360 -4.78 5.44 -2.05
C LYS A 360 -5.31 4.88 -3.38
N PHE A 361 -6.63 4.78 -3.58
CA PHE A 361 -7.26 4.14 -4.74
C PHE A 361 -7.93 5.12 -5.70
N ARG A 362 -7.58 6.38 -5.66
CA ARG A 362 -8.12 7.45 -6.53
C ARG A 362 -7.87 7.25 -8.02
N TRP A 363 -7.04 6.27 -8.41
CA TRP A 363 -6.93 5.87 -9.81
C TRP A 363 -8.12 5.04 -10.30
N ILE A 364 -8.90 4.46 -9.38
CA ILE A 364 -10.12 3.72 -9.72
C ILE A 364 -11.24 4.73 -9.91
N GLU A 365 -11.76 4.81 -11.12
CA GLU A 365 -12.93 5.63 -11.40
C GLU A 365 -14.17 4.99 -10.77
N PRO A 366 -15.02 5.75 -10.06
CA PRO A 366 -16.21 5.22 -9.38
C PRO A 366 -17.12 4.42 -10.30
N ASP A 367 -17.35 4.89 -11.54
CA ASP A 367 -18.23 4.24 -12.52
C ASP A 367 -17.62 2.97 -13.11
N ARG A 368 -16.32 2.78 -12.99
CA ARG A 368 -15.58 1.60 -13.47
C ARG A 368 -15.39 0.55 -12.41
N LEU A 369 -15.71 0.86 -11.16
CA LEU A 369 -15.73 -0.13 -10.08
C LEU A 369 -16.89 -1.13 -10.33
N LYS A 370 -16.55 -2.39 -10.56
CA LYS A 370 -17.52 -3.48 -10.77
C LYS A 370 -18.01 -4.05 -9.46
N SER A 371 -17.10 -4.33 -8.54
CA SER A 371 -17.41 -4.83 -7.21
C SER A 371 -16.38 -4.42 -6.19
N ALA A 372 -16.79 -4.27 -4.94
CA ALA A 372 -15.94 -4.14 -3.78
C ALA A 372 -16.50 -4.98 -2.64
N ASN A 373 -15.67 -5.86 -2.10
CA ASN A 373 -16.02 -6.74 -0.99
C ASN A 373 -15.05 -6.49 0.17
N PHE A 374 -15.59 -6.43 1.36
CA PHE A 374 -14.81 -6.45 2.60
C PHE A 374 -14.79 -7.87 3.13
N ASN A 375 -13.61 -8.48 3.22
CA ASN A 375 -13.41 -9.87 3.58
C ASN A 375 -12.79 -9.97 4.97
N VAL A 376 -13.29 -10.90 5.78
CA VAL A 376 -12.81 -11.20 7.13
C VAL A 376 -12.75 -12.69 7.35
N LYS A 377 -11.77 -13.17 8.11
CA LYS A 377 -11.67 -14.57 8.53
C LYS A 377 -12.33 -14.75 9.89
N ALA A 378 -13.34 -15.62 9.99
CA ALA A 378 -13.92 -15.99 11.26
C ALA A 378 -12.86 -16.70 12.13
N SER A 379 -12.92 -16.48 13.47
CA SER A 379 -12.10 -17.23 14.40
C SER A 379 -12.41 -18.73 14.32
N SER A 380 -11.41 -19.56 14.62
CA SER A 380 -11.59 -21.02 14.79
C SER A 380 -12.27 -21.38 16.10
N SER A 381 -12.38 -20.44 17.04
CA SER A 381 -13.06 -20.58 18.33
C SER A 381 -14.34 -19.75 18.39
N GLY A 382 -15.22 -20.05 19.33
CA GLY A 382 -16.47 -19.35 19.58
C GLY A 382 -17.71 -20.19 19.29
N TYR A 383 -18.88 -19.59 19.26
CA TYR A 383 -20.15 -20.29 19.10
C TYR A 383 -20.27 -20.98 17.74
N SER A 384 -20.77 -22.23 17.75
CA SER A 384 -20.94 -23.05 16.55
C SER A 384 -22.21 -22.74 15.74
N ASN A 385 -23.17 -21.98 16.31
CA ASN A 385 -24.39 -21.61 15.61
C ASN A 385 -24.11 -20.81 14.35
N SER A 386 -24.89 -21.08 13.30
CA SER A 386 -24.96 -20.16 12.18
C SER A 386 -25.51 -18.80 12.62
N CYS A 387 -24.89 -17.73 12.14
CA CYS A 387 -25.31 -16.38 12.48
C CYS A 387 -25.25 -15.44 11.25
N THR A 388 -26.14 -14.47 11.18
CA THR A 388 -26.12 -13.45 10.11
C THR A 388 -25.66 -12.14 10.70
N ILE A 389 -24.62 -11.57 10.10
CA ILE A 389 -24.08 -10.25 10.43
C ILE A 389 -24.43 -9.29 9.29
N ASN A 390 -24.98 -8.14 9.64
CA ASN A 390 -25.33 -7.05 8.73
C ASN A 390 -24.20 -6.04 8.68
N CYS A 391 -23.89 -5.52 7.49
CA CYS A 391 -23.02 -4.39 7.25
C CYS A 391 -23.87 -3.14 7.03
N TYR A 392 -23.72 -2.15 7.89
CA TYR A 392 -24.39 -0.85 7.81
C TYR A 392 -23.39 0.24 7.49
N ASP A 393 -23.76 1.16 6.64
CA ASP A 393 -23.06 2.42 6.52
C ASP A 393 -23.06 3.16 7.88
N SER A 394 -22.00 3.90 8.20
CA SER A 394 -21.91 4.63 9.48
C SER A 394 -22.20 6.13 9.29
N THR A 395 -22.88 6.74 10.26
CA THR A 395 -23.09 8.19 10.31
C THR A 395 -22.20 8.89 11.34
N THR A 396 -21.33 8.18 12.06
CA THR A 396 -20.28 8.76 12.91
C THR A 396 -18.92 8.67 12.23
N ASN A 397 -18.05 9.64 12.52
CA ASN A 397 -16.63 9.64 12.16
C ASN A 397 -15.71 9.69 13.39
N SER A 398 -16.25 9.34 14.57
CA SER A 398 -15.49 9.29 15.81
C SER A 398 -14.27 8.40 15.71
N ASP A 399 -13.28 8.65 16.54
CA ASP A 399 -12.11 7.78 16.64
C ASP A 399 -12.55 6.37 17.04
N VAL A 400 -11.94 5.35 16.43
CA VAL A 400 -12.33 3.94 16.68
C VAL A 400 -12.03 3.52 18.12
N SER A 401 -11.03 4.12 18.77
CA SER A 401 -10.66 3.84 20.17
C SER A 401 -11.59 4.53 21.18
N GLU A 402 -12.28 5.59 20.78
CA GLU A 402 -13.14 6.39 21.66
C GLU A 402 -14.63 6.08 21.50
N VAL A 403 -15.01 5.43 20.38
CA VAL A 403 -16.41 5.14 20.07
C VAL A 403 -17.07 4.25 21.12
N THR A 404 -18.36 4.48 21.39
CA THR A 404 -19.13 3.71 22.37
C THR A 404 -20.26 2.90 21.72
N TYR A 405 -20.76 1.89 22.41
CA TYR A 405 -21.92 1.11 21.97
C TYR A 405 -23.15 1.98 21.69
N SER A 406 -23.44 2.96 22.57
CA SER A 406 -24.58 3.87 22.39
C SER A 406 -24.42 4.73 21.14
N GLU A 407 -23.22 5.16 20.85
CA GLU A 407 -22.92 5.95 19.66
C GLU A 407 -23.09 5.10 18.40
N LEU A 408 -22.47 3.92 18.31
CA LEU A 408 -22.61 3.05 17.13
C LEU A 408 -24.06 2.64 16.87
N THR A 409 -24.82 2.29 17.91
CA THR A 409 -26.23 1.93 17.74
C THR A 409 -27.09 3.08 17.22
N SER A 410 -26.74 4.33 17.56
CA SER A 410 -27.43 5.53 17.05
C SER A 410 -26.91 6.01 15.68
N SER A 411 -25.78 5.47 15.23
CA SER A 411 -25.09 5.89 14.01
C SER A 411 -25.23 4.90 12.85
N LEU A 412 -26.13 3.94 12.96
CA LEU A 412 -26.43 3.00 11.86
C LEU A 412 -27.09 3.75 10.70
N GLY A 413 -26.43 3.75 9.56
CA GLY A 413 -26.97 4.28 8.31
C GLY A 413 -27.71 3.21 7.49
N ALA A 414 -27.58 3.23 6.19
CA ALA A 414 -28.23 2.28 5.31
C ALA A 414 -27.58 0.89 5.41
N LEU A 415 -28.41 -0.16 5.36
CA LEU A 415 -27.94 -1.54 5.22
C LEU A 415 -27.28 -1.70 3.84
N GLN A 416 -26.03 -2.14 3.82
CA GLN A 416 -25.28 -2.40 2.58
C GLN A 416 -25.41 -3.86 2.17
N SER A 417 -25.09 -4.78 3.07
CA SER A 417 -25.14 -6.22 2.83
C SER A 417 -25.38 -7.01 4.11
N SER A 418 -25.62 -8.31 3.94
CA SER A 418 -25.78 -9.26 5.03
C SER A 418 -25.05 -10.54 4.70
N THR A 419 -24.23 -11.04 5.63
CA THR A 419 -23.44 -12.26 5.44
C THR A 419 -23.73 -13.26 6.53
N THR A 420 -23.95 -14.52 6.14
CA THR A 420 -24.25 -15.61 7.09
C THR A 420 -23.00 -16.43 7.33
N PHE A 421 -22.53 -16.41 8.55
CA PHE A 421 -21.41 -17.22 9.06
C PHE A 421 -21.93 -18.60 9.44
N THR A 422 -21.39 -19.63 8.83
CA THR A 422 -21.81 -21.02 9.06
C THR A 422 -20.69 -21.92 9.60
N THR A 423 -19.43 -21.51 9.40
CA THR A 423 -18.24 -22.32 9.70
C THR A 423 -17.22 -21.46 10.42
N LEU A 424 -16.65 -21.96 11.50
CA LEU A 424 -15.51 -21.35 12.16
C LEU A 424 -14.25 -21.49 11.29
N GLY A 425 -13.36 -20.51 11.35
CA GLY A 425 -12.11 -20.49 10.61
C GLY A 425 -12.24 -20.19 9.11
N ALA A 426 -13.45 -20.01 8.56
CA ALA A 426 -13.68 -19.67 7.16
C ALA A 426 -13.65 -18.16 6.91
N THR A 427 -13.31 -17.76 5.68
CA THR A 427 -13.40 -16.37 5.21
C THR A 427 -14.82 -16.05 4.78
N TYR A 428 -15.26 -14.82 5.10
CA TYR A 428 -16.59 -14.31 4.77
C TYR A 428 -16.48 -12.92 4.17
N SER A 429 -17.40 -12.63 3.25
CA SER A 429 -17.40 -11.42 2.43
C SER A 429 -18.65 -10.58 2.68
N PHE A 430 -18.46 -9.27 2.78
CA PHE A 430 -19.53 -8.27 2.80
C PHE A 430 -19.43 -7.43 1.53
N ASP A 431 -20.50 -7.41 0.73
CA ASP A 431 -20.59 -6.51 -0.42
C ASP A 431 -20.71 -5.06 0.06
N VAL A 432 -19.72 -4.25 -0.28
CA VAL A 432 -19.63 -2.83 0.04
C VAL A 432 -19.47 -1.98 -1.23
N THR A 433 -19.85 -2.52 -2.39
CA THR A 433 -19.62 -1.91 -3.71
C THR A 433 -20.16 -0.48 -3.80
N GLU A 434 -21.42 -0.25 -3.40
CA GLU A 434 -22.01 1.08 -3.46
C GLU A 434 -21.40 2.04 -2.44
N LEU A 435 -21.03 1.52 -1.26
CA LEU A 435 -20.36 2.30 -0.24
C LEU A 435 -18.96 2.71 -0.71
N PHE A 436 -18.18 1.77 -1.24
CA PHE A 436 -16.84 2.02 -1.76
C PHE A 436 -16.87 3.00 -2.95
N ARG A 437 -17.86 2.88 -3.84
CA ARG A 437 -18.06 3.84 -4.95
C ARG A 437 -18.32 5.26 -4.42
N ASN A 438 -19.10 5.40 -3.35
CA ASN A 438 -19.36 6.70 -2.73
C ASN A 438 -18.10 7.27 -2.05
N TRP A 439 -17.25 6.43 -1.46
CA TRP A 439 -15.96 6.86 -0.91
C TRP A 439 -15.02 7.34 -2.01
N LEU A 440 -14.90 6.60 -3.12
CA LEU A 440 -14.11 7.04 -4.27
C LEU A 440 -14.60 8.39 -4.81
N LYS A 441 -15.93 8.59 -4.94
CA LYS A 441 -16.50 9.88 -5.35
C LYS A 441 -16.12 11.02 -4.40
N PHE A 442 -16.12 10.77 -3.10
CA PHE A 442 -15.69 11.76 -2.12
C PHE A 442 -14.21 12.11 -2.31
N GLU A 443 -13.37 11.10 -2.40
CA GLU A 443 -11.93 11.26 -2.58
C GLU A 443 -11.57 11.98 -3.90
N LEU A 444 -12.40 11.86 -4.90
CA LEU A 444 -12.25 12.52 -6.18
C LEU A 444 -12.90 13.90 -6.24
N GLY A 445 -13.53 14.36 -5.15
CA GLY A 445 -14.25 15.65 -5.11
C GLY A 445 -15.55 15.68 -5.94
N GLU A 446 -16.11 14.53 -6.27
CA GLU A 446 -17.33 14.36 -7.08
C GLU A 446 -18.60 14.23 -6.23
N GLY A 447 -18.52 14.59 -4.98
CA GLY A 447 -19.57 14.31 -3.98
C GLY A 447 -19.33 12.96 -3.31
N GLY A 448 -20.38 12.29 -2.91
CA GLY A 448 -20.23 11.01 -2.21
C GLY A 448 -20.11 11.16 -0.70
N LYS A 449 -19.50 10.20 -0.04
CA LYS A 449 -19.38 10.12 1.41
C LYS A 449 -17.93 9.95 1.83
N ASP A 450 -17.52 10.72 2.84
CA ASP A 450 -16.19 10.64 3.42
C ASP A 450 -15.91 9.22 3.97
N PRO A 451 -14.86 8.53 3.52
CA PRO A 451 -14.49 7.19 4.00
C PRO A 451 -14.16 7.15 5.49
N ALA A 452 -13.83 8.28 6.11
CA ALA A 452 -13.62 8.40 7.56
C ALA A 452 -14.85 8.01 8.39
N TYR A 453 -16.06 8.04 7.80
CA TYR A 453 -17.26 7.53 8.45
C TYR A 453 -17.32 5.99 8.49
N GLY A 454 -16.71 5.29 7.56
CA GLY A 454 -16.63 3.85 7.54
C GLY A 454 -17.98 3.12 7.55
N PHE A 455 -18.01 1.95 8.18
CA PHE A 455 -19.20 1.10 8.29
C PHE A 455 -19.23 0.32 9.61
N ILE A 456 -20.40 -0.20 9.94
CA ILE A 456 -20.66 -0.91 11.20
C ILE A 456 -21.16 -2.33 10.90
N LEU A 457 -20.54 -3.33 11.53
CA LEU A 457 -21.00 -4.71 11.50
C LEU A 457 -21.81 -5.01 12.75
N ARG A 458 -23.01 -5.57 12.58
CA ARG A 458 -23.96 -5.85 13.65
C ARG A 458 -24.71 -7.16 13.42
N GLY A 459 -25.02 -7.90 14.47
CA GLY A 459 -25.92 -9.05 14.40
C GLY A 459 -27.30 -8.70 13.81
N ALA A 460 -27.83 -9.52 12.89
CA ALA A 460 -29.11 -9.24 12.21
C ALA A 460 -30.28 -9.08 13.18
N ASP A 461 -30.33 -9.87 14.25
CA ASP A 461 -31.32 -9.79 15.30
C ASP A 461 -30.74 -9.20 16.61
N ASN A 462 -29.77 -8.28 16.47
CA ASN A 462 -29.06 -7.62 17.58
C ASN A 462 -28.41 -8.67 18.52
N ALA A 463 -28.60 -8.51 19.83
CA ALA A 463 -28.09 -9.45 20.83
C ALA A 463 -28.66 -10.89 20.73
N SER A 464 -29.71 -11.11 19.96
CA SER A 464 -30.28 -12.47 19.74
C SER A 464 -29.55 -13.22 18.61
N THR A 465 -28.74 -12.55 17.79
CA THR A 465 -27.86 -13.21 16.83
C THR A 465 -26.66 -13.78 17.57
N PRO A 466 -26.36 -15.07 17.47
CA PRO A 466 -25.12 -15.63 18.05
C PRO A 466 -23.90 -14.83 17.61
N GLY A 467 -23.03 -14.50 18.56
CA GLY A 467 -21.85 -13.67 18.28
C GLY A 467 -20.82 -14.40 17.43
N ARG A 468 -20.02 -13.62 16.71
CA ARG A 468 -18.91 -14.11 15.91
C ARG A 468 -17.68 -13.23 16.11
N TYR A 469 -16.55 -13.90 16.36
CA TYR A 469 -15.23 -13.28 16.31
C TYR A 469 -14.65 -13.43 14.91
N PHE A 470 -13.94 -12.41 14.44
CA PHE A 470 -13.26 -12.42 13.14
C PHE A 470 -12.04 -11.49 13.15
N SER A 471 -11.17 -11.64 12.18
CA SER A 471 -9.95 -10.86 12.05
C SER A 471 -10.24 -9.36 11.92
N SER A 472 -9.38 -8.53 12.52
CA SER A 472 -9.41 -7.07 12.39
C SER A 472 -8.65 -6.59 11.15
N THR A 473 -8.68 -5.29 10.89
CA THR A 473 -7.88 -4.65 9.82
C THR A 473 -6.37 -4.71 10.06
N ASN A 474 -5.94 -5.04 11.27
CA ASN A 474 -4.54 -5.29 11.62
C ASN A 474 -4.13 -6.75 11.37
N SER A 475 -4.76 -7.42 10.44
CA SER A 475 -4.46 -8.79 10.03
C SER A 475 -4.61 -8.94 8.52
N SER A 476 -3.65 -9.56 7.88
CA SER A 476 -3.71 -9.91 6.44
C SER A 476 -4.87 -10.88 6.09
N ASN A 477 -5.60 -11.36 7.10
CA ASN A 477 -6.85 -12.10 6.91
C ASN A 477 -8.08 -11.19 6.74
N THR A 478 -7.88 -9.85 6.79
CA THR A 478 -8.90 -8.84 6.54
C THR A 478 -8.43 -7.93 5.41
N TYR A 479 -9.23 -7.82 4.37
CA TYR A 479 -8.85 -7.10 3.16
C TYR A 479 -10.07 -6.64 2.38
N PHE A 480 -9.89 -5.59 1.57
CA PHE A 480 -10.82 -5.25 0.51
C PHE A 480 -10.43 -5.99 -0.77
N TYR A 481 -11.41 -6.58 -1.43
CA TYR A 481 -11.26 -7.15 -2.77
C TYR A 481 -12.10 -6.37 -3.76
N LEU A 482 -11.45 -5.71 -4.71
CA LEU A 482 -12.08 -4.88 -5.71
C LEU A 482 -11.86 -5.45 -7.11
N VAL A 483 -12.89 -5.35 -7.95
CA VAL A 483 -12.77 -5.60 -9.40
C VAL A 483 -13.18 -4.32 -10.13
N TYR A 484 -12.34 -3.85 -11.03
CA TYR A 484 -12.57 -2.60 -11.76
C TYR A 484 -12.07 -2.68 -13.21
N GLU A 485 -12.66 -1.86 -14.08
CA GLU A 485 -12.12 -1.60 -15.40
C GLU A 485 -11.04 -0.52 -15.31
N GLU A 486 -10.00 -0.71 -16.08
CA GLU A 486 -9.00 0.35 -16.22
C GLU A 486 -9.57 1.53 -17.00
N GLY A 487 -9.26 2.76 -16.57
CA GLY A 487 -9.59 3.95 -17.32
C GLY A 487 -8.89 3.97 -18.68
N GLU A 488 -9.52 4.55 -19.70
CA GLU A 488 -8.82 4.82 -20.95
C GLU A 488 -7.65 5.74 -20.68
N GLU A 489 -6.44 5.23 -20.85
CA GLU A 489 -5.24 6.06 -20.85
C GLU A 489 -5.23 7.02 -22.04
N ILE A 490 -4.63 8.18 -21.84
CA ILE A 490 -4.33 9.06 -22.95
C ILE A 490 -3.07 8.54 -23.63
N ASP A 491 -3.19 8.17 -24.89
CA ASP A 491 -2.04 7.74 -25.70
C ASP A 491 -0.90 8.76 -25.70
N ASP A 492 0.32 8.25 -25.74
CA ASP A 492 1.48 9.08 -26.01
C ASP A 492 1.27 9.89 -27.28
N GLY A 493 1.48 11.20 -27.19
CA GLY A 493 1.22 12.04 -28.36
C GLY A 493 1.31 13.52 -28.11
N PHE A 494 0.82 14.29 -29.09
CA PHE A 494 0.69 15.74 -28.98
C PHE A 494 -0.77 16.13 -28.93
N TYR A 495 -1.07 16.98 -27.97
CA TYR A 495 -2.42 17.45 -27.71
C TYR A 495 -2.47 18.96 -27.54
N ASN A 496 -3.59 19.55 -27.93
CA ASN A 496 -4.01 20.83 -27.40
C ASN A 496 -4.82 20.56 -26.14
N ILE A 497 -4.37 21.06 -25.00
CA ILE A 497 -5.06 20.94 -23.73
C ILE A 497 -5.97 22.15 -23.57
N LYS A 498 -7.29 21.94 -23.47
CA LYS A 498 -8.27 22.99 -23.44
C LYS A 498 -9.07 22.97 -22.16
N ASN A 499 -9.13 24.10 -21.47
CA ASN A 499 -9.91 24.23 -20.25
C ASN A 499 -11.40 24.31 -20.54
N VAL A 500 -12.21 23.55 -19.81
CA VAL A 500 -13.66 23.41 -20.04
C VAL A 500 -14.39 24.73 -19.78
N SER A 501 -14.17 25.36 -18.62
CA SER A 501 -14.85 26.61 -18.22
C SER A 501 -14.61 27.75 -19.18
N THR A 502 -13.39 27.92 -19.68
CA THR A 502 -12.99 29.06 -20.47
C THR A 502 -13.01 28.80 -21.98
N GLY A 503 -12.99 27.54 -22.40
CA GLY A 503 -12.83 27.13 -23.79
C GLY A 503 -11.49 27.50 -24.39
N LYS A 504 -10.48 27.87 -23.56
CA LYS A 504 -9.16 28.31 -23.99
C LYS A 504 -8.11 27.25 -23.84
N TYR A 505 -7.06 27.34 -24.62
CA TYR A 505 -5.94 26.39 -24.64
C TYR A 505 -4.85 26.74 -23.63
N LEU A 506 -4.34 25.72 -22.94
CA LEU A 506 -3.18 25.86 -22.07
C LEU A 506 -1.94 26.24 -22.87
N ARG A 507 -1.31 27.34 -22.51
CA ARG A 507 -0.22 27.95 -23.28
C ARG A 507 1.09 27.98 -22.48
N TYR A 508 2.14 27.49 -23.10
CA TYR A 508 3.51 27.67 -22.64
C TYR A 508 4.00 29.11 -22.83
N ASN A 509 4.61 29.65 -21.79
CA ASN A 509 5.32 30.91 -21.80
C ASN A 509 6.77 30.67 -21.36
N SER A 510 7.74 31.05 -22.20
CA SER A 510 9.16 30.82 -21.89
C SER A 510 9.54 31.53 -20.59
N GLY A 511 9.96 30.73 -19.57
CA GLY A 511 10.40 31.21 -18.26
C GLY A 511 9.31 31.77 -17.35
N GLY A 512 8.03 31.55 -17.66
CA GLY A 512 6.91 32.09 -16.91
C GLY A 512 5.82 31.08 -16.56
N ARG A 513 4.77 31.58 -15.91
CA ARG A 513 3.57 30.83 -15.61
C ARG A 513 2.86 30.38 -16.87
N LEU A 514 2.30 29.18 -16.87
CA LEU A 514 1.41 28.76 -17.94
C LEU A 514 0.15 29.59 -17.92
N SER A 515 -0.26 30.05 -19.11
CA SER A 515 -1.45 30.89 -19.30
C SER A 515 -2.46 30.25 -20.24
N LEU A 516 -3.60 30.90 -20.44
CA LEU A 516 -4.60 30.47 -21.41
C LEU A 516 -4.54 31.35 -22.69
N SER A 517 -4.84 30.72 -23.82
CA SER A 517 -4.92 31.36 -25.15
C SER A 517 -6.24 31.04 -25.84
N SER A 518 -6.87 32.03 -26.46
CA SER A 518 -8.09 31.78 -27.25
C SER A 518 -7.80 31.14 -28.62
N TYR A 519 -6.55 31.03 -29.01
CA TYR A 519 -6.14 30.46 -30.28
C TYR A 519 -5.13 29.34 -30.06
N SER A 520 -5.31 28.21 -30.75
CA SER A 520 -4.29 27.19 -30.82
C SER A 520 -3.07 27.65 -31.60
N SER A 521 -1.90 27.45 -31.04
CA SER A 521 -0.61 27.73 -31.63
C SER A 521 0.41 26.71 -31.21
N ASN A 522 1.63 26.73 -31.75
CA ASN A 522 2.66 25.79 -31.31
C ASN A 522 2.99 25.91 -29.82
N SER A 523 2.75 27.04 -29.18
CA SER A 523 2.90 27.19 -27.73
C SER A 523 1.74 26.61 -26.92
N CYS A 524 0.65 26.22 -27.59
CA CYS A 524 -0.50 25.55 -26.94
C CYS A 524 -0.50 24.03 -27.13
N LYS A 525 0.48 23.50 -27.87
CA LYS A 525 0.63 22.07 -28.08
C LYS A 525 1.54 21.48 -27.01
N TRP A 526 1.15 20.35 -26.48
CA TRP A 526 1.83 19.65 -25.41
C TRP A 526 2.13 18.22 -25.83
N GLN A 527 3.34 17.78 -25.64
CA GLN A 527 3.71 16.37 -25.71
C GLN A 527 3.33 15.71 -24.39
N ILE A 528 2.54 14.67 -24.46
CA ILE A 528 2.18 13.83 -23.33
C ILE A 528 2.92 12.51 -23.51
N ILE A 529 3.68 12.12 -22.51
CA ILE A 529 4.46 10.88 -22.52
C ILE A 529 4.15 10.15 -21.21
N LEU A 530 3.71 8.90 -21.33
CA LEU A 530 3.55 8.02 -20.16
C LEU A 530 4.91 7.86 -19.47
N SER A 531 4.95 8.18 -18.20
CA SER A 531 6.17 8.08 -17.40
C SER A 531 6.44 6.63 -17.08
N LYS A 532 7.67 6.19 -17.34
CA LYS A 532 8.17 4.88 -16.91
C LYS A 532 9.22 5.11 -15.86
N SER A 533 9.26 4.27 -14.82
CA SER A 533 10.35 4.24 -13.86
C SER A 533 11.68 3.82 -14.55
N GLU A 534 12.82 4.04 -13.90
CA GLU A 534 14.13 3.70 -14.47
C GLU A 534 14.30 2.20 -14.74
N ASP A 535 13.57 1.36 -14.03
CA ASP A 535 13.48 -0.10 -14.22
C ASP A 535 12.48 -0.54 -15.31
N GLY A 536 11.82 0.42 -16.00
CA GLY A 536 10.84 0.16 -17.03
C GLY A 536 9.42 -0.09 -16.52
N ALA A 537 9.20 -0.17 -15.20
CA ALA A 537 7.88 -0.26 -14.62
C ALA A 537 7.08 1.02 -14.92
N THR A 538 5.88 0.86 -15.42
CA THR A 538 5.00 1.99 -15.68
C THR A 538 4.44 2.46 -14.35
N THR A 539 4.79 3.68 -13.93
CA THR A 539 4.08 4.32 -12.83
C THR A 539 2.69 4.64 -13.37
N TYR A 540 1.72 3.85 -12.97
CA TYR A 540 0.39 3.79 -13.53
C TYR A 540 -0.22 5.18 -13.70
N GLY A 541 -0.70 5.50 -14.90
CA GLY A 541 -1.41 6.73 -15.21
C GLY A 541 -0.63 8.02 -14.95
N THR A 542 0.70 7.98 -14.80
CA THR A 542 1.50 9.20 -14.65
C THR A 542 2.15 9.61 -15.96
N TYR A 543 2.13 10.89 -16.24
CA TYR A 543 2.56 11.48 -17.50
C TYR A 543 3.54 12.62 -17.29
N THR A 544 4.49 12.74 -18.19
CA THR A 544 5.31 13.94 -18.34
C THR A 544 4.71 14.81 -19.45
N LEU A 545 4.40 16.07 -19.15
CA LEU A 545 3.84 17.04 -20.08
C LEU A 545 4.92 18.04 -20.50
N ARG A 546 5.28 18.05 -21.79
CA ARG A 546 6.32 18.92 -22.35
C ARG A 546 5.72 19.87 -23.40
N PRO A 547 6.02 21.18 -23.39
CA PRO A 547 5.54 22.06 -24.42
C PRO A 547 6.22 21.75 -25.76
N TYR A 548 5.45 21.68 -26.84
CA TYR A 548 5.95 21.43 -28.20
C TYR A 548 7.06 22.43 -28.62
N SER A 549 6.93 23.67 -28.23
CA SER A 549 7.91 24.72 -28.57
C SER A 549 9.24 24.60 -27.83
N ASN A 550 9.31 23.77 -26.77
CA ASN A 550 10.55 23.49 -26.02
C ASN A 550 10.47 22.14 -25.28
N LEU A 551 10.87 21.09 -25.93
CA LEU A 551 10.83 19.73 -25.39
C LEU A 551 11.90 19.43 -24.31
N ASN A 552 12.81 20.39 -24.03
CA ASN A 552 13.83 20.24 -22.98
C ASN A 552 13.32 20.63 -21.58
N VAL A 553 12.09 21.08 -21.48
CA VAL A 553 11.43 21.41 -20.21
C VAL A 553 10.12 20.66 -20.10
N SER A 554 9.70 20.39 -18.88
CA SER A 554 8.40 19.78 -18.57
C SER A 554 7.61 20.61 -17.58
N MET A 555 6.31 20.34 -17.51
CA MET A 555 5.39 20.99 -16.59
C MET A 555 5.82 20.74 -15.14
N LYS A 556 5.67 21.76 -14.29
CA LYS A 556 6.01 21.71 -12.87
C LYS A 556 4.99 22.48 -12.03
N GLY A 557 4.62 21.88 -10.90
CA GLY A 557 3.74 22.43 -9.88
C GLY A 557 3.15 21.31 -9.04
N VAL A 558 3.16 21.43 -7.72
CA VAL A 558 2.72 20.40 -6.78
C VAL A 558 1.84 20.98 -5.68
N THR A 559 2.24 22.10 -5.11
CA THR A 559 1.66 22.66 -3.88
C THR A 559 0.46 23.56 -4.17
N THR A 560 -0.60 23.43 -3.41
CA THR A 560 -1.79 24.30 -3.50
C THR A 560 -1.42 25.78 -3.46
N GLY A 561 -1.96 26.56 -4.39
CA GLY A 561 -1.66 27.97 -4.57
C GLY A 561 -0.44 28.26 -5.45
N GLU A 562 0.37 27.24 -5.77
CA GLU A 562 1.54 27.37 -6.66
C GLU A 562 1.11 27.63 -8.10
N SER A 563 1.86 28.49 -8.78
CA SER A 563 1.70 28.68 -10.22
C SER A 563 2.31 27.50 -10.98
N VAL A 564 1.58 26.96 -11.94
CA VAL A 564 2.14 25.96 -12.85
C VAL A 564 3.10 26.62 -13.82
N ILE A 565 4.33 26.12 -13.85
CA ILE A 565 5.42 26.62 -14.70
C ILE A 565 6.00 25.48 -15.54
N THR A 566 7.06 25.72 -16.27
CA THR A 566 7.90 24.67 -16.87
C THR A 566 9.33 24.76 -16.36
N SER A 567 9.98 23.62 -16.19
CA SER A 567 11.34 23.48 -15.69
C SER A 567 12.08 22.33 -16.40
N SER A 568 13.40 22.36 -16.40
CA SER A 568 14.23 21.21 -16.83
C SER A 568 14.05 19.99 -15.91
N THR A 569 13.65 20.25 -14.64
CA THR A 569 13.23 19.25 -13.67
C THR A 569 11.73 19.45 -13.41
N GLY A 570 10.89 18.86 -14.26
CA GLY A 570 9.44 18.92 -14.11
C GLY A 570 8.93 17.85 -13.16
N ASN A 571 7.62 17.88 -12.93
CA ASN A 571 6.92 16.83 -12.20
C ASN A 571 6.22 15.88 -13.19
N THR A 572 5.85 14.72 -12.71
CA THR A 572 4.87 13.85 -13.37
C THR A 572 3.46 14.24 -12.91
N PHE A 573 2.49 13.94 -13.75
CA PHE A 573 1.08 14.24 -13.50
C PHE A 573 0.22 13.02 -13.81
N ARG A 574 -0.82 12.83 -13.04
CA ARG A 574 -1.90 11.92 -13.38
C ARG A 574 -2.92 12.65 -14.24
N ILE A 575 -3.41 11.99 -15.25
CA ILE A 575 -4.50 12.49 -16.10
C ILE A 575 -5.65 11.53 -15.91
N ILE A 576 -6.68 11.96 -15.18
CA ILE A 576 -7.80 11.11 -14.78
C ILE A 576 -9.05 11.61 -15.52
N ARG A 577 -9.77 10.68 -16.15
CA ARG A 577 -11.04 10.96 -16.84
C ARG A 577 -12.15 11.15 -15.80
N ASN A 578 -12.96 12.18 -15.96
CA ASN A 578 -14.15 12.45 -15.17
C ASN A 578 -15.36 11.73 -15.79
N GLU A 579 -16.46 11.63 -15.04
CA GLU A 579 -17.72 11.02 -15.51
C GLU A 579 -18.31 11.69 -16.76
N ASP A 580 -18.01 12.97 -16.98
CA ASP A 580 -18.47 13.79 -18.12
C ASP A 580 -17.52 13.78 -19.31
N ASP A 581 -16.65 12.80 -19.43
CA ASP A 581 -15.62 12.65 -20.47
C ASP A 581 -14.59 13.79 -20.52
N THR A 582 -14.56 14.64 -19.53
CA THR A 582 -13.46 15.60 -19.32
C THR A 582 -12.35 14.96 -18.49
N PHE A 583 -11.24 15.68 -18.30
CA PHE A 583 -10.10 15.18 -17.56
C PHE A 583 -9.68 16.18 -16.49
N ARG A 584 -9.17 15.66 -15.36
CA ARG A 584 -8.39 16.42 -14.39
C ARG A 584 -6.92 16.08 -14.53
N ILE A 585 -6.05 17.05 -14.34
CA ILE A 585 -4.60 16.91 -14.37
C ILE A 585 -4.10 17.13 -12.95
N MET A 586 -3.64 16.08 -12.30
CA MET A 586 -3.23 16.08 -10.91
C MET A 586 -1.72 15.87 -10.79
N PRO A 587 -1.00 16.65 -9.96
CA PRO A 587 0.39 16.36 -9.69
C PRO A 587 0.57 14.95 -9.17
N ALA A 588 1.55 14.24 -9.65
CA ALA A 588 2.01 12.97 -9.07
C ALA A 588 3.32 13.22 -8.33
N GLY A 589 3.48 12.68 -7.14
CA GLY A 589 4.68 12.82 -6.32
C GLY A 589 4.97 11.53 -5.57
N ASP A 590 6.16 11.44 -5.00
CA ASP A 590 6.64 10.29 -4.24
C ASP A 590 5.99 10.16 -2.84
N SER A 591 5.08 11.07 -2.48
CA SER A 591 4.39 11.06 -1.20
C SER A 591 2.88 11.26 -1.36
N TYR A 592 2.11 10.64 -0.51
CA TYR A 592 0.65 10.62 -0.48
C TYR A 592 -0.04 12.00 -0.34
N ALA A 593 0.71 13.11 -0.27
CA ALA A 593 0.19 14.47 -0.12
C ALA A 593 -0.41 15.09 -1.40
N TRP A 594 -0.36 14.39 -2.53
CA TRP A 594 -0.76 14.88 -3.86
C TRP A 594 -2.23 14.62 -4.23
N VAL A 595 -2.94 13.98 -3.38
CA VAL A 595 -4.17 13.25 -3.69
C VAL A 595 -5.38 14.15 -3.92
N SER A 596 -5.35 15.38 -3.45
CA SER A 596 -6.47 16.33 -3.58
C SER A 596 -6.20 17.51 -4.51
N ASN A 597 -5.01 17.63 -5.08
CA ASN A 597 -4.64 18.78 -5.88
C ASN A 597 -4.80 18.53 -7.39
N ALA A 598 -5.28 19.53 -8.12
CA ALA A 598 -5.36 19.52 -9.57
C ALA A 598 -4.92 20.85 -10.19
N ILE A 599 -4.62 20.84 -11.48
CA ILE A 599 -4.39 22.04 -12.25
C ILE A 599 -5.72 22.71 -12.55
N GLY A 600 -5.97 23.84 -11.92
CA GLY A 600 -7.09 24.72 -12.19
C GLY A 600 -6.66 26.05 -12.79
N ILE A 601 -7.62 26.94 -13.04
CA ILE A 601 -7.38 28.26 -13.59
C ILE A 601 -7.73 29.33 -12.56
N SER A 602 -6.75 30.22 -12.31
CA SER A 602 -6.94 31.44 -11.54
C SER A 602 -6.44 32.65 -12.35
N SER A 603 -7.29 33.64 -12.58
CA SER A 603 -6.94 34.90 -13.30
C SER A 603 -6.22 34.67 -14.64
N ASN A 604 -6.66 33.70 -15.44
CA ASN A 604 -6.10 33.32 -16.75
C ASN A 604 -4.72 32.63 -16.70
N TYR A 605 -4.31 32.14 -15.53
CA TYR A 605 -3.09 31.35 -15.33
C TYR A 605 -3.42 29.96 -14.73
N ALA A 606 -2.61 28.99 -15.12
CA ALA A 606 -2.69 27.65 -14.49
C ALA A 606 -2.07 27.70 -13.09
N THR A 607 -2.80 27.18 -12.12
CA THR A 607 -2.40 27.09 -10.70
C THR A 607 -2.77 25.73 -10.16
N ILE A 608 -1.99 25.24 -9.18
CA ILE A 608 -2.36 24.06 -8.39
C ILE A 608 -3.41 24.49 -7.37
N GLN A 609 -4.52 23.77 -7.34
CA GLN A 609 -5.65 24.05 -6.45
C GLN A 609 -6.14 22.72 -5.87
N GLU A 610 -6.77 22.77 -4.70
CA GLU A 610 -7.53 21.63 -4.22
C GLU A 610 -8.63 21.30 -5.23
N TYR A 611 -8.71 20.04 -5.65
CA TYR A 611 -9.67 19.63 -6.66
C TYR A 611 -11.10 19.73 -6.13
N LEU A 612 -11.87 20.55 -6.79
CA LEU A 612 -13.32 20.61 -6.71
C LEU A 612 -13.85 20.24 -8.09
N ASN A 613 -14.91 19.48 -8.19
CA ASN A 613 -15.50 19.08 -9.48
C ASN A 613 -16.07 20.32 -10.23
N ASP A 614 -15.21 21.29 -10.53
CA ASP A 614 -15.49 22.60 -11.14
C ASP A 614 -14.85 22.66 -12.53
N ASP A 615 -15.57 23.22 -13.49
CA ASP A 615 -15.14 23.32 -14.88
C ASP A 615 -13.83 24.09 -15.06
N THR A 616 -13.40 24.92 -14.09
CA THR A 616 -12.09 25.58 -14.12
C THR A 616 -10.93 24.63 -13.94
N MET A 617 -11.18 23.44 -13.38
CA MET A 617 -10.21 22.37 -13.15
C MET A 617 -10.35 21.20 -14.13
N LYS A 618 -11.33 21.28 -15.04
CA LYS A 618 -11.57 20.26 -16.05
C LYS A 618 -10.94 20.66 -17.38
N TRP A 619 -10.46 19.63 -18.09
CA TRP A 619 -9.70 19.77 -19.32
C TRP A 619 -10.18 18.78 -20.37
N THR A 620 -10.07 19.17 -21.64
CA THR A 620 -10.20 18.28 -22.79
C THR A 620 -8.88 18.20 -23.53
N PHE A 621 -8.57 17.02 -24.06
CA PHE A 621 -7.36 16.73 -24.81
C PHE A 621 -7.74 16.55 -26.29
N GLU A 622 -7.42 17.56 -27.11
CA GLU A 622 -7.66 17.52 -28.55
C GLU A 622 -6.38 17.01 -29.24
N PRO A 623 -6.36 15.78 -29.80
CA PRO A 623 -5.17 15.26 -30.48
C PRO A 623 -4.72 16.21 -31.57
N VAL A 624 -3.44 16.52 -31.62
CA VAL A 624 -2.85 17.26 -32.71
C VAL A 624 -2.60 16.31 -33.87
N VAL A 625 -3.63 16.09 -34.64
CA VAL A 625 -3.53 15.27 -35.85
C VAL A 625 -2.63 15.99 -36.84
N ASN A 626 -1.51 15.42 -37.20
CA ASN A 626 -0.72 15.92 -38.29
C ASN A 626 -1.36 15.43 -39.60
N LYS A 627 -2.08 16.33 -40.29
CA LYS A 627 -2.69 16.05 -41.57
C LYS A 627 -1.78 15.33 -42.58
N TYR A 628 -0.46 15.53 -42.43
CA TYR A 628 0.51 14.98 -43.35
C TYR A 628 0.89 13.51 -43.03
N PHE A 629 0.58 13.00 -41.82
CA PHE A 629 0.98 11.67 -41.41
C PHE A 629 -0.20 10.75 -41.11
N SER A 630 -1.34 11.27 -40.68
CA SER A 630 -2.52 10.46 -40.41
C SER A 630 -3.33 10.09 -41.67
N GLU A 631 -3.15 10.83 -42.74
CA GLU A 631 -3.86 10.60 -44.00
C GLU A 631 -3.14 9.58 -44.92
N TYR A 632 -1.90 9.20 -44.56
CA TYR A 632 -1.07 8.33 -45.40
C TYR A 632 -0.45 7.21 -44.57
N SER A 633 -0.82 5.98 -44.90
CA SER A 633 -0.10 4.81 -44.38
C SER A 633 1.28 4.71 -45.06
N PRO A 634 2.22 3.96 -44.50
CA PRO A 634 3.49 3.67 -45.18
C PRO A 634 3.31 3.08 -46.57
N ASP A 635 2.20 2.40 -46.81
CA ASP A 635 1.85 1.77 -48.09
C ASP A 635 1.40 2.78 -49.16
N ASP A 636 0.97 3.97 -48.74
CA ASP A 636 0.59 5.07 -49.65
C ASP A 636 1.82 5.78 -50.26
N TYR A 637 3.00 5.57 -49.69
CA TYR A 637 4.26 6.10 -50.14
C TYR A 637 5.02 5.12 -51.03
N ASN A 638 4.65 5.04 -52.29
CA ASN A 638 5.46 4.29 -53.24
C ASN A 638 6.65 5.15 -53.67
N VAL A 639 7.86 4.67 -53.37
CA VAL A 639 9.14 5.32 -53.67
C VAL A 639 9.29 5.61 -55.20
N THR A 640 8.55 4.91 -56.03
CA THR A 640 8.60 5.00 -57.47
C THR A 640 7.53 5.86 -58.09
N SER A 641 6.51 6.30 -57.32
CA SER A 641 5.43 7.09 -57.87
C SER A 641 5.88 8.56 -58.01
N GLY A 642 5.77 9.05 -59.22
CA GLY A 642 6.09 10.45 -59.56
C GLY A 642 5.03 11.45 -59.10
N ASP A 643 3.96 10.99 -58.47
CA ASP A 643 2.72 11.76 -58.31
C ASP A 643 2.72 12.72 -57.12
N TYR A 644 3.66 12.59 -56.19
CA TYR A 644 3.79 13.49 -55.05
C TYR A 644 4.89 14.50 -55.23
N PRO A 645 4.70 15.76 -54.81
CA PRO A 645 5.76 16.75 -54.76
C PRO A 645 6.98 16.18 -53.99
N THR A 646 8.17 16.48 -54.46
CA THR A 646 9.43 15.89 -53.89
C THR A 646 9.54 16.08 -52.40
N GLN A 647 8.94 17.10 -51.85
CA GLN A 647 8.92 17.39 -50.41
C GLN A 647 8.04 16.45 -49.58
N TYR A 648 7.14 15.72 -50.21
CA TYR A 648 6.24 14.78 -49.53
C TYR A 648 6.59 13.31 -49.83
N ARG A 649 7.61 13.07 -50.64
CA ARG A 649 8.04 11.68 -50.93
C ARG A 649 8.83 11.15 -49.75
N MET A 650 8.32 10.15 -49.15
CA MET A 650 8.96 9.41 -48.04
C MET A 650 9.07 7.95 -48.38
N ASN A 651 10.19 7.33 -48.12
CA ASN A 651 10.25 5.89 -48.03
C ASN A 651 9.77 5.43 -46.64
N CYS A 652 9.56 4.13 -46.47
CA CYS A 652 9.09 3.56 -45.20
C CYS A 652 9.99 3.94 -43.99
N TYR A 653 11.28 4.10 -44.20
CA TYR A 653 12.19 4.56 -43.15
C TYR A 653 11.92 6.00 -42.73
N GLY A 654 11.73 6.89 -43.70
CA GLY A 654 11.40 8.27 -43.42
C GLY A 654 10.06 8.42 -42.72
N TYR A 655 9.10 7.61 -43.09
CA TYR A 655 7.77 7.58 -42.45
C TYR A 655 7.85 7.12 -40.99
N ALA A 656 8.44 5.96 -40.74
CA ALA A 656 8.60 5.41 -39.40
C ALA A 656 9.38 6.40 -38.50
N PHE A 657 10.49 6.93 -39.03
CA PHE A 657 11.30 7.87 -38.29
C PHE A 657 10.59 9.18 -37.95
N CYS A 658 9.82 9.73 -38.86
CA CYS A 658 9.09 10.96 -38.61
C CYS A 658 7.93 10.76 -37.63
N ASN A 659 7.25 9.65 -37.69
CA ASN A 659 6.20 9.31 -36.73
C ASN A 659 6.76 9.15 -35.32
N MET A 660 7.98 8.72 -35.23
CA MET A 660 8.59 8.47 -33.92
C MET A 660 9.27 9.67 -33.31
N LEU A 661 9.99 10.46 -34.11
CA LEU A 661 10.60 11.70 -33.61
C LEU A 661 9.61 12.83 -33.50
N TYR A 662 8.41 12.56 -33.90
CA TYR A 662 7.29 13.44 -33.74
C TYR A 662 7.68 14.91 -33.91
N TYR A 663 7.88 15.36 -35.14
CA TYR A 663 8.15 16.77 -35.46
C TYR A 663 9.46 17.34 -34.97
N ALA A 664 10.41 16.53 -34.70
CA ALA A 664 11.67 17.02 -34.18
C ALA A 664 12.22 18.20 -34.98
N ASP A 665 12.03 18.18 -36.28
CA ASP A 665 12.43 19.29 -37.13
C ASP A 665 12.01 19.00 -38.58
N TYR A 666 11.25 19.85 -39.18
CA TYR A 666 10.82 19.69 -40.57
C TYR A 666 11.98 19.64 -41.56
N SER A 667 13.10 20.31 -41.24
CA SER A 667 14.33 20.23 -42.05
C SER A 667 14.96 18.83 -41.98
N LYS A 668 14.84 18.14 -40.83
CA LYS A 668 15.34 16.77 -40.64
C LYS A 668 14.44 15.76 -41.36
N TYR A 669 13.15 16.00 -41.42
CA TYR A 669 12.23 15.17 -42.15
C TYR A 669 12.62 15.08 -43.65
N THR A 670 13.01 16.14 -44.29
CA THR A 670 13.49 16.16 -45.68
C THR A 670 14.76 15.34 -45.86
N TYR A 671 15.62 15.28 -44.87
CA TYR A 671 16.85 14.51 -44.88
C TYR A 671 16.58 13.00 -44.87
N TYR A 672 15.62 12.55 -44.07
CA TYR A 672 15.36 11.10 -43.90
C TYR A 672 14.55 10.44 -45.01
N LYS A 673 14.04 11.16 -45.97
CA LYS A 673 13.47 10.57 -47.15
C LYS A 673 14.52 10.08 -48.18
N GLN A 674 15.77 10.34 -47.92
CA GLN A 674 16.86 9.87 -48.78
C GLN A 674 17.17 8.39 -48.55
N GLN A 675 18.22 7.88 -49.03
CA GLN A 675 18.52 6.46 -49.08
C GLN A 675 18.68 5.83 -47.69
N PRO A 676 18.20 4.61 -47.47
CA PRO A 676 18.41 3.90 -46.21
C PRO A 676 19.87 3.76 -45.80
N GLY A 677 20.79 3.65 -46.79
CA GLY A 677 22.22 3.57 -46.53
C GLY A 677 22.84 4.83 -45.94
N GLU A 678 22.32 6.01 -46.31
CA GLU A 678 22.79 7.30 -45.77
C GLU A 678 22.38 7.48 -44.31
N PHE A 679 21.24 6.95 -43.96
CA PHE A 679 20.78 6.96 -42.58
C PHE A 679 21.71 6.18 -41.63
N ALA A 680 22.31 5.12 -42.16
CA ALA A 680 23.19 4.26 -41.39
C ALA A 680 24.62 4.80 -41.22
N SER A 681 25.05 5.73 -42.09
CA SER A 681 26.45 6.14 -42.18
C SER A 681 26.79 7.49 -41.53
N THR A 682 25.82 8.27 -41.08
CA THR A 682 26.04 9.63 -40.61
C THR A 682 26.23 9.75 -39.11
N SER A 683 26.99 10.75 -38.67
CA SER A 683 27.19 11.08 -37.25
C SER A 683 25.87 11.40 -36.49
N ASN A 684 24.81 11.74 -37.20
CA ASN A 684 23.50 11.95 -36.67
C ASN A 684 22.84 10.67 -36.09
N LYS A 685 23.29 9.53 -36.55
CA LYS A 685 22.89 8.21 -36.07
C LYS A 685 23.19 8.01 -34.59
N ALA A 686 24.34 8.42 -34.14
CA ALA A 686 24.77 8.28 -32.75
C ALA A 686 23.96 9.18 -31.79
N ASN A 687 23.46 10.31 -32.27
CA ASN A 687 22.75 11.27 -31.41
C ASN A 687 21.27 10.93 -31.21
N ARG A 688 20.78 9.84 -31.77
CA ARG A 688 19.35 9.59 -31.85
C ARG A 688 18.89 8.29 -31.23
N LYS A 689 19.80 7.52 -30.68
CA LYS A 689 19.51 6.23 -30.02
C LYS A 689 18.60 5.32 -30.87
N ILE A 690 18.81 5.31 -32.21
CA ILE A 690 18.02 4.51 -33.13
C ILE A 690 18.88 3.34 -33.60
N ASN A 691 18.45 2.14 -33.31
CA ASN A 691 19.03 0.93 -33.83
C ASN A 691 18.27 0.48 -35.07
N ILE A 692 18.92 0.45 -36.20
CA ILE A 692 18.33 -0.16 -37.39
C ILE A 692 18.54 -1.67 -37.26
N ILE A 693 17.48 -2.36 -36.93
CA ILE A 693 17.44 -3.79 -36.67
C ILE A 693 17.63 -4.59 -37.97
N SER A 694 17.23 -4.03 -39.11
CA SER A 694 17.44 -4.68 -40.42
C SER A 694 17.80 -3.68 -41.50
N ASN A 695 18.83 -3.99 -42.26
CA ASN A 695 19.22 -3.27 -43.47
C ASN A 695 18.59 -3.92 -44.74
N ASN A 696 17.67 -4.85 -44.58
CA ASN A 696 17.11 -5.58 -45.70
C ASN A 696 16.03 -4.74 -46.40
N PRO A 697 16.22 -4.29 -47.62
CA PRO A 697 15.26 -3.46 -48.36
C PRO A 697 13.97 -4.20 -48.74
N THR A 698 13.84 -5.48 -48.41
CA THR A 698 12.62 -6.27 -48.65
C THR A 698 11.69 -6.33 -47.47
N ASP A 699 12.07 -5.78 -46.31
CA ASP A 699 11.18 -5.64 -45.20
C ASP A 699 10.14 -4.55 -45.50
N LYS A 700 8.94 -5.00 -45.75
CA LYS A 700 7.87 -4.21 -46.39
C LYS A 700 7.08 -3.31 -45.46
N HIS A 701 7.28 -3.33 -44.15
CA HIS A 701 6.28 -2.79 -43.25
C HIS A 701 6.78 -1.75 -42.23
N GLY A 702 7.90 -1.10 -42.50
CA GLY A 702 8.32 -0.02 -41.62
C GLY A 702 8.49 -0.45 -40.16
N GLN A 703 8.57 -1.74 -39.90
CA GLN A 703 8.90 -2.31 -38.59
C GLN A 703 10.38 -2.13 -38.25
N TYR A 704 10.86 -0.97 -38.58
CA TYR A 704 12.19 -0.59 -38.17
C TYR A 704 12.03 0.21 -36.92
N CYS A 705 11.95 -0.59 -35.96
CA CYS A 705 11.98 -0.10 -34.61
C CYS A 705 13.23 0.67 -34.33
N ILE A 706 13.06 1.50 -33.63
CA ILE A 706 13.85 2.45 -32.99
C ILE A 706 14.35 1.83 -31.73
#